data_69f806cfc9e493572e4fba5c6099367b
#
_entry.id   69f806cfc9e493572e4fba5c6099367b
#
_cell.length_a   1.000
_cell.length_b   1.000
_cell.length_c   1.000
_cell.angle_alpha   90.00
_cell.angle_beta   90.00
_cell.angle_gamma   90.00
#
_symmetry.space_group_name_H-M   'P 1'
#
loop_
_entity.id
_entity.type
_entity.pdbx_description
1 polymer ?
#
loop_
_entity_poly.entity_id
_entity_poly.type
_entity_poly.pdbx_seq_one_letter_code
_entity_poly.pdbx_strand_id
1 'polypeptide(L)'
;VDLNVLVVTDGSAWVEGIRSQLASEGLAATVLSTSDAHRPQITDTYLADQVGGAPRAKFQAVVLANENPGGLSSAELTALTAYEQQYGIRQVNGFSYPSANVGLNSPIYSGKLDGTTAHLTAAATGDAFRYLAGPVPLEDNDPAVTEAYGYLATPQPDNTTTGAHFEPLLTATVPGGTAQGTLMGVYRKGGREQLVTTFAYNGYQQQFRLLAHGIIDWATRGVHLGYYRNYFTVNVDDIYAADDRWNSTAHCTPGNNDCPPGTPDTVPVRITPQDVDHAVAWQQQHNFQFDFMYNGVGSDEVIADHGSDPLTTSLDAQKSQFRWVNHTYSHGFLGCQQDFTVIPWRCVTNAAGQVQYVSQADINIEITKNLEFAQKHGLPIQADELLSGEHSGTFILPQQPQDNPNFLAALSANDIAWVGLDASRETGQRQVASALGVPRHPMNVFYNVANPSEEVSEYNWIYTSRANGGSGVCEDNPATTTCITPLDPNTGYANYIVPLEVKIAMRHVTSNDPQPHYVHQSNLAEGRLLYPVVEGVLATYRAQFAANTPIVNPRLSAAGQTLQRQAAWTKALAAGGVTAYSQGGTVTVQGSDGVEIPVTVPEGTTVNGAAFGESYAGQRSAYLSSARATLTLPAGTLPLAPRALLPVVLDQPVRPAIPVTLSTPKLNTASDAVLTSAAAQRGQGR
;
A
#
# COMPACT_ATOMS: atom_id res chain seq x y z
N VAL A 1 4.37 9.58 -29.75
CA VAL A 1 3.90 10.11 -28.47
C VAL A 1 4.82 9.58 -27.39
N ASP A 2 5.43 10.47 -26.59
CA ASP A 2 6.27 10.06 -25.48
C ASP A 2 5.39 9.49 -24.33
N LEU A 3 5.88 8.43 -23.65
CA LEU A 3 5.16 7.81 -22.54
C LEU A 3 5.39 8.62 -21.25
N ASN A 4 4.86 9.82 -21.21
CA ASN A 4 4.97 10.77 -20.12
C ASN A 4 3.60 11.43 -19.88
N VAL A 5 3.21 11.66 -18.64
CA VAL A 5 1.93 12.27 -18.26
C VAL A 5 2.17 13.72 -17.84
N LEU A 6 1.41 14.65 -18.41
CA LEU A 6 1.40 16.04 -17.94
C LEU A 6 0.39 16.19 -16.80
N VAL A 7 0.86 16.54 -15.61
CA VAL A 7 0.03 16.83 -14.44
C VAL A 7 0.08 18.33 -14.14
N VAL A 8 -1.04 19.01 -14.29
CA VAL A 8 -1.19 20.43 -13.92
C VAL A 8 -1.93 20.50 -12.60
N THR A 9 -1.19 20.73 -11.52
CA THR A 9 -1.73 20.72 -10.17
C THR A 9 -2.02 22.12 -9.66
N ASP A 10 -3.15 22.25 -8.97
CA ASP A 10 -3.52 23.41 -8.15
C ASP A 10 -3.35 23.15 -6.64
N GLY A 11 -2.78 21.98 -6.28
CA GLY A 11 -2.63 21.51 -4.91
C GLY A 11 -3.87 20.81 -4.36
N SER A 12 -4.91 20.61 -5.18
CA SER A 12 -6.13 19.91 -4.75
C SER A 12 -5.86 18.44 -4.43
N ALA A 13 -6.58 17.91 -3.43
CA ALA A 13 -6.40 16.55 -2.93
C ALA A 13 -6.60 15.46 -4.02
N TRP A 14 -7.50 15.70 -4.97
CA TRP A 14 -7.77 14.77 -6.08
C TRP A 14 -6.64 14.73 -7.11
N VAL A 15 -6.02 15.87 -7.47
CA VAL A 15 -4.85 15.86 -8.36
C VAL A 15 -3.65 15.24 -7.67
N GLU A 16 -3.42 15.57 -6.39
CA GLU A 16 -2.33 14.98 -5.60
C GLU A 16 -2.52 13.47 -5.40
N GLY A 17 -3.77 13.00 -5.27
CA GLY A 17 -4.08 11.58 -5.26
C GLY A 17 -3.65 10.88 -6.56
N ILE A 18 -4.04 11.42 -7.71
CA ILE A 18 -3.65 10.88 -9.02
C ILE A 18 -2.12 10.93 -9.19
N ARG A 19 -1.48 12.04 -8.81
CA ARG A 19 -0.01 12.18 -8.85
C ARG A 19 0.70 11.12 -8.00
N SER A 20 0.18 10.87 -6.80
CA SER A 20 0.70 9.83 -5.90
C SER A 20 0.57 8.43 -6.52
N GLN A 21 -0.56 8.14 -7.17
CA GLN A 21 -0.76 6.86 -7.85
C GLN A 21 0.15 6.69 -9.06
N LEU A 22 0.34 7.72 -9.88
CA LEU A 22 1.32 7.71 -10.98
C LEU A 22 2.73 7.35 -10.46
N ALA A 23 3.14 7.96 -9.34
CA ALA A 23 4.43 7.68 -8.72
C ALA A 23 4.50 6.24 -8.15
N SER A 24 3.45 5.77 -7.48
CA SER A 24 3.37 4.41 -6.92
C SER A 24 3.49 3.33 -8.00
N GLU A 25 2.86 3.51 -9.15
CA GLU A 25 2.98 2.59 -10.27
C GLU A 25 4.26 2.81 -11.10
N GLY A 26 4.99 3.90 -10.86
CA GLY A 26 6.26 4.19 -11.54
C GLY A 26 6.10 4.82 -12.92
N LEU A 27 5.02 5.57 -13.17
CA LEU A 27 4.84 6.29 -14.42
C LEU A 27 5.68 7.56 -14.48
N ALA A 28 6.24 7.84 -15.66
CA ALA A 28 6.87 9.12 -15.94
C ALA A 28 5.81 10.23 -15.95
N ALA A 29 6.03 11.29 -15.18
CA ALA A 29 5.15 12.44 -15.12
C ALA A 29 5.93 13.76 -15.07
N THR A 30 5.42 14.75 -15.80
CA THR A 30 5.88 16.15 -15.70
C THR A 30 4.84 16.93 -14.94
N VAL A 31 5.21 17.52 -13.82
CA VAL A 31 4.30 18.24 -12.93
C VAL A 31 4.49 19.74 -13.09
N LEU A 32 3.40 20.45 -13.36
CA LEU A 32 3.32 21.91 -13.38
C LEU A 32 2.39 22.39 -12.27
N SER A 33 2.88 23.22 -11.35
CA SER A 33 2.03 23.86 -10.34
C SER A 33 1.48 25.17 -10.85
N THR A 34 0.17 25.36 -10.81
CA THR A 34 -0.46 26.63 -11.18
C THR A 34 -0.15 27.76 -10.19
N SER A 35 0.31 27.44 -8.99
CA SER A 35 0.76 28.40 -7.99
C SER A 35 2.22 28.88 -8.19
N ASP A 36 3.01 28.18 -9.02
CA ASP A 36 4.37 28.59 -9.35
C ASP A 36 4.35 29.68 -10.43
N ALA A 37 4.68 30.90 -10.07
CA ALA A 37 4.77 32.03 -10.98
C ALA A 37 5.86 31.88 -12.07
N HIS A 38 6.81 30.98 -11.87
CA HIS A 38 7.94 30.72 -12.78
C HIS A 38 7.73 29.47 -13.65
N ARG A 39 6.58 28.78 -13.54
CA ARG A 39 6.31 27.61 -14.36
C ARG A 39 6.35 27.96 -15.85
N PRO A 40 6.79 27.03 -16.70
CA PRO A 40 6.69 27.23 -18.14
C PRO A 40 5.22 27.41 -18.56
N GLN A 41 4.98 28.28 -19.53
CA GLN A 41 3.67 28.41 -20.15
C GLN A 41 3.38 27.22 -21.05
N ILE A 42 2.13 26.74 -21.02
CA ILE A 42 1.68 25.64 -21.87
C ILE A 42 1.38 26.19 -23.27
N THR A 43 2.33 26.02 -24.18
CA THR A 43 2.24 26.45 -25.57
C THR A 43 2.30 25.22 -26.49
N ASP A 44 1.99 25.41 -27.79
CA ASP A 44 2.13 24.35 -28.80
C ASP A 44 3.54 23.74 -28.78
N THR A 45 4.58 24.59 -28.69
CA THR A 45 5.99 24.16 -28.66
C THR A 45 6.39 23.50 -27.34
N TYR A 46 5.70 23.82 -26.23
CA TYR A 46 5.85 23.11 -24.98
C TYR A 46 5.30 21.68 -25.08
N LEU A 47 4.14 21.52 -25.72
CA LEU A 47 3.42 20.25 -25.81
C LEU A 47 3.96 19.32 -26.90
N ALA A 48 4.42 19.87 -28.02
CA ALA A 48 4.89 19.11 -29.18
C ALA A 48 6.09 19.75 -29.87
N ASP A 49 6.86 18.94 -30.58
CA ASP A 49 7.96 19.37 -31.43
C ASP A 49 8.12 18.42 -32.65
N GLN A 50 9.27 18.43 -33.31
CA GLN A 50 9.59 17.53 -34.40
C GLN A 50 10.92 16.78 -34.11
N VAL A 51 10.93 15.50 -34.40
CA VAL A 51 12.14 14.65 -34.33
C VAL A 51 12.31 13.97 -35.68
N GLY A 52 13.44 14.23 -36.33
CA GLY A 52 13.70 13.70 -37.68
C GLY A 52 12.65 14.12 -38.76
N GLY A 53 12.01 15.26 -38.59
CA GLY A 53 10.95 15.76 -39.48
C GLY A 53 9.55 15.17 -39.19
N ALA A 54 9.43 14.28 -38.20
CA ALA A 54 8.13 13.75 -37.78
C ALA A 54 7.61 14.47 -36.53
N PRO A 55 6.30 14.74 -36.40
CA PRO A 55 5.73 15.37 -35.21
C PRO A 55 5.85 14.44 -33.99
N ARG A 56 6.29 15.01 -32.85
CA ARG A 56 6.37 14.34 -31.57
C ARG A 56 5.46 15.02 -30.55
N ALA A 57 4.49 14.30 -30.03
CA ALA A 57 3.73 14.68 -28.85
C ALA A 57 4.53 14.29 -27.59
N LYS A 58 4.78 15.22 -26.67
CA LYS A 58 5.64 15.02 -25.50
C LYS A 58 4.90 14.41 -24.31
N PHE A 59 3.58 14.29 -24.37
CA PHE A 59 2.74 13.76 -23.30
C PHE A 59 1.65 12.85 -23.87
N GLN A 60 1.47 11.68 -23.26
CA GLN A 60 0.44 10.71 -23.64
C GLN A 60 -0.91 10.94 -22.98
N ALA A 61 -0.93 11.72 -21.89
CA ALA A 61 -2.12 12.06 -21.13
C ALA A 61 -1.94 13.40 -20.42
N VAL A 62 -3.06 14.05 -20.08
CA VAL A 62 -3.12 15.31 -19.32
C VAL A 62 -4.00 15.10 -18.10
N VAL A 63 -3.55 15.53 -16.92
CA VAL A 63 -4.32 15.54 -15.66
C VAL A 63 -4.52 16.99 -15.23
N LEU A 64 -5.77 17.39 -15.04
CA LEU A 64 -6.17 18.71 -14.58
C LEU A 64 -7.06 18.59 -13.32
N ALA A 65 -7.14 19.64 -12.53
CA ALA A 65 -8.05 19.69 -11.38
C ALA A 65 -9.54 19.60 -11.81
N ASN A 66 -9.87 20.22 -12.92
CA ASN A 66 -11.18 20.19 -13.58
C ASN A 66 -11.01 20.61 -15.05
N GLU A 67 -12.09 20.66 -15.82
CA GLU A 67 -12.09 21.03 -17.24
C GLU A 67 -11.57 22.45 -17.55
N ASN A 68 -11.55 23.33 -16.54
CA ASN A 68 -11.04 24.71 -16.65
C ASN A 68 -10.40 25.14 -15.31
N PRO A 69 -9.21 24.61 -14.96
CA PRO A 69 -8.58 24.89 -13.69
C PRO A 69 -8.14 26.36 -13.57
N GLY A 70 -8.18 26.87 -12.36
CA GLY A 70 -7.62 28.19 -12.04
C GLY A 70 -6.11 28.23 -12.30
N GLY A 71 -5.61 29.39 -12.71
CA GLY A 71 -4.18 29.61 -12.95
C GLY A 71 -3.69 29.21 -14.36
N LEU A 72 -4.56 28.70 -15.24
CA LEU A 72 -4.31 28.58 -16.67
C LEU A 72 -4.99 29.72 -17.41
N SER A 73 -4.28 30.31 -18.38
CA SER A 73 -4.83 31.30 -19.30
C SER A 73 -5.68 30.64 -20.40
N SER A 74 -6.57 31.41 -21.04
CA SER A 74 -7.33 30.93 -22.21
C SER A 74 -6.42 30.47 -23.35
N ALA A 75 -5.24 31.07 -23.54
CA ALA A 75 -4.28 30.66 -24.54
C ALA A 75 -3.71 29.25 -24.23
N GLU A 76 -3.37 28.97 -22.96
CA GLU A 76 -2.90 27.65 -22.52
C GLU A 76 -3.98 26.57 -22.68
N LEU A 77 -5.22 26.87 -22.29
CA LEU A 77 -6.35 25.94 -22.48
C LEU A 77 -6.63 25.68 -23.97
N THR A 78 -6.46 26.70 -24.85
CA THR A 78 -6.56 26.53 -26.29
C THR A 78 -5.47 25.62 -26.83
N ALA A 79 -4.22 25.80 -26.41
CA ALA A 79 -3.10 24.96 -26.80
C ALA A 79 -3.30 23.49 -26.33
N LEU A 80 -3.74 23.28 -25.10
CA LEU A 80 -4.07 21.94 -24.59
C LEU A 80 -5.18 21.29 -25.42
N THR A 81 -6.26 22.02 -25.67
CA THR A 81 -7.40 21.51 -26.47
C THR A 81 -6.96 21.12 -27.88
N ALA A 82 -6.18 21.96 -28.56
CA ALA A 82 -5.65 21.68 -29.91
C ALA A 82 -4.73 20.45 -29.87
N TYR A 83 -3.86 20.35 -28.89
CA TYR A 83 -2.96 19.21 -28.68
C TYR A 83 -3.72 17.89 -28.53
N GLU A 84 -4.73 17.87 -27.63
CA GLU A 84 -5.56 16.71 -27.38
C GLU A 84 -6.32 16.26 -28.63
N GLN A 85 -6.90 17.19 -29.40
CA GLN A 85 -7.56 16.90 -30.66
C GLN A 85 -6.59 16.32 -31.70
N GLN A 86 -5.44 16.96 -31.87
CA GLN A 86 -4.46 16.61 -32.88
C GLN A 86 -3.84 15.23 -32.65
N TYR A 87 -3.44 14.95 -31.45
CA TYR A 87 -2.72 13.71 -31.08
C TYR A 87 -3.61 12.64 -30.45
N GLY A 88 -4.90 12.92 -30.24
CA GLY A 88 -5.82 12.00 -29.56
C GLY A 88 -5.47 11.76 -28.11
N ILE A 89 -4.92 12.76 -27.44
CA ILE A 89 -4.51 12.69 -26.04
C ILE A 89 -5.75 12.77 -25.14
N ARG A 90 -5.80 11.93 -24.11
CA ARG A 90 -6.87 11.89 -23.12
C ARG A 90 -6.59 12.84 -21.97
N GLN A 91 -7.64 13.51 -21.48
CA GLN A 91 -7.59 14.39 -20.32
C GLN A 91 -8.37 13.77 -19.15
N VAL A 92 -7.78 13.83 -17.97
CA VAL A 92 -8.45 13.48 -16.70
C VAL A 92 -8.80 14.79 -15.99
N ASN A 93 -10.09 14.99 -15.70
CA ASN A 93 -10.61 16.05 -14.84
C ASN A 93 -10.84 15.46 -13.43
N GLY A 94 -10.00 15.83 -12.48
CA GLY A 94 -9.99 15.23 -11.15
C GLY A 94 -11.30 15.40 -10.39
N PHE A 95 -11.90 16.61 -10.43
CA PHE A 95 -13.20 16.88 -9.85
C PHE A 95 -13.90 18.03 -10.58
N SER A 96 -14.98 17.75 -11.28
CA SER A 96 -15.76 18.73 -12.05
C SER A 96 -17.17 18.92 -11.53
N TYR A 97 -17.67 20.13 -11.64
CA TYR A 97 -19.10 20.37 -11.42
C TYR A 97 -19.91 19.94 -12.68
N PRO A 98 -21.00 19.18 -12.50
CA PRO A 98 -21.85 18.76 -13.60
C PRO A 98 -22.44 19.94 -14.36
N SER A 99 -22.11 20.00 -15.65
CA SER A 99 -22.58 21.06 -16.57
C SER A 99 -22.51 20.57 -18.03
N ALA A 100 -23.06 21.37 -18.93
CA ALA A 100 -22.96 21.11 -20.36
C ALA A 100 -21.52 21.06 -20.87
N ASN A 101 -20.59 21.73 -20.20
CA ASN A 101 -19.16 21.75 -20.58
C ASN A 101 -18.50 20.38 -20.42
N VAL A 102 -19.03 19.56 -19.52
CA VAL A 102 -18.57 18.18 -19.26
C VAL A 102 -19.60 17.13 -19.66
N GLY A 103 -20.60 17.50 -20.47
CA GLY A 103 -21.61 16.57 -21.01
C GLY A 103 -22.67 16.10 -20.01
N LEU A 104 -22.84 16.80 -18.90
CA LEU A 104 -23.79 16.46 -17.86
C LEU A 104 -24.88 17.54 -17.71
N ASN A 105 -26.07 17.12 -17.30
CA ASN A 105 -27.11 18.03 -16.83
C ASN A 105 -26.75 18.61 -15.46
N SER A 106 -27.49 19.61 -15.01
CA SER A 106 -27.38 20.10 -13.63
C SER A 106 -27.57 18.95 -12.63
N PRO A 107 -26.89 19.00 -11.48
CA PRO A 107 -26.97 17.93 -10.51
C PRO A 107 -28.42 17.66 -10.06
N ILE A 108 -28.79 16.38 -9.97
CA ILE A 108 -30.02 15.92 -9.32
C ILE A 108 -29.80 15.74 -7.81
N TYR A 109 -28.54 15.69 -7.38
CA TYR A 109 -28.14 15.65 -5.97
C TYR A 109 -26.78 16.35 -5.79
N SER A 110 -26.65 17.07 -4.71
CA SER A 110 -25.42 17.73 -4.28
C SER A 110 -25.28 17.54 -2.77
N GLY A 111 -24.24 16.90 -2.30
CA GLY A 111 -24.09 16.68 -0.86
C GLY A 111 -23.14 15.56 -0.46
N LYS A 112 -23.30 15.14 0.80
CA LYS A 112 -22.57 14.06 1.44
C LYS A 112 -22.89 12.72 0.76
N LEU A 113 -21.85 11.97 0.41
CA LEU A 113 -21.94 10.65 -0.22
C LEU A 113 -21.39 9.54 0.69
N ASP A 114 -20.97 9.86 1.92
CA ASP A 114 -20.40 8.92 2.89
C ASP A 114 -21.33 7.71 3.07
N GLY A 115 -20.75 6.51 3.12
CA GLY A 115 -21.50 5.25 3.22
C GLY A 115 -22.28 4.85 1.96
N THR A 116 -22.29 5.68 0.91
CA THR A 116 -22.95 5.34 -0.35
C THR A 116 -22.11 4.30 -1.08
N THR A 117 -22.77 3.33 -1.74
CA THR A 117 -22.10 2.41 -2.66
C THR A 117 -22.38 2.82 -4.09
N ALA A 118 -21.32 3.12 -4.82
CA ALA A 118 -21.35 3.35 -6.26
C ALA A 118 -21.11 2.04 -7.02
N HIS A 119 -21.53 1.97 -8.27
CA HIS A 119 -21.42 0.78 -9.10
C HIS A 119 -20.78 1.09 -10.45
N LEU A 120 -19.79 0.29 -10.83
CA LEU A 120 -19.21 0.34 -12.16
C LEU A 120 -20.22 -0.14 -13.21
N THR A 121 -20.26 0.55 -14.34
CA THR A 121 -21.06 0.13 -15.50
C THR A 121 -20.34 -0.97 -16.28
N ALA A 122 -21.08 -1.64 -17.19
CA ALA A 122 -20.49 -2.61 -18.12
C ALA A 122 -19.43 -1.97 -19.03
N ALA A 123 -19.57 -0.69 -19.39
CA ALA A 123 -18.57 0.05 -20.16
C ALA A 123 -17.27 0.18 -19.35
N ALA A 124 -17.35 0.46 -18.06
CA ALA A 124 -16.17 0.56 -17.20
C ALA A 124 -15.44 -0.78 -17.05
N THR A 125 -16.16 -1.85 -16.70
CA THR A 125 -15.59 -3.19 -16.50
C THR A 125 -15.19 -3.89 -17.81
N GLY A 126 -15.67 -3.42 -18.94
CA GLY A 126 -15.26 -3.88 -20.27
C GLY A 126 -13.99 -3.20 -20.79
N ASP A 127 -13.52 -2.13 -20.15
CA ASP A 127 -12.34 -1.35 -20.57
C ASP A 127 -11.39 -1.12 -19.37
N ALA A 128 -11.04 0.09 -19.06
CA ALA A 128 -9.98 0.48 -18.10
C ALA A 128 -10.18 -0.01 -16.66
N PHE A 129 -11.41 -0.32 -16.26
CA PHE A 129 -11.72 -0.82 -14.91
C PHE A 129 -12.00 -2.35 -14.88
N ARG A 130 -11.55 -3.10 -15.87
CA ARG A 130 -11.74 -4.55 -16.00
C ARG A 130 -11.08 -5.39 -14.90
N TYR A 131 -10.25 -4.77 -14.08
CA TYR A 131 -9.64 -5.37 -12.89
C TYR A 131 -10.55 -5.32 -11.65
N LEU A 132 -11.66 -4.57 -11.71
CA LEU A 132 -12.67 -4.47 -10.66
C LEU A 132 -13.90 -5.31 -11.02
N ALA A 133 -14.49 -5.92 -10.01
CA ALA A 133 -15.63 -6.84 -10.22
C ALA A 133 -16.97 -6.25 -9.82
N GLY A 134 -17.00 -5.16 -9.05
CA GLY A 134 -18.24 -4.84 -8.41
C GLY A 134 -18.40 -3.43 -7.85
N PRO A 135 -19.05 -3.32 -6.71
CA PRO A 135 -19.34 -2.06 -6.08
C PRO A 135 -18.10 -1.33 -5.59
N VAL A 136 -18.16 -0.01 -5.60
CA VAL A 136 -17.16 0.89 -5.05
C VAL A 136 -17.78 1.60 -3.85
N PRO A 137 -17.53 1.13 -2.62
CA PRO A 137 -18.05 1.79 -1.41
C PRO A 137 -17.31 3.12 -1.18
N LEU A 138 -18.06 4.17 -0.87
CA LEU A 138 -17.52 5.45 -0.43
C LEU A 138 -17.42 5.41 1.10
N GLU A 139 -16.25 5.71 1.63
CA GLU A 139 -15.95 5.60 3.06
C GLU A 139 -16.86 6.47 3.92
N ASP A 140 -17.21 5.98 5.12
CA ASP A 140 -17.86 6.66 6.22
C ASP A 140 -17.21 6.18 7.51
N ASN A 141 -16.04 6.72 7.84
CA ASN A 141 -15.22 6.29 8.97
C ASN A 141 -15.57 7.09 10.23
N ASP A 142 -15.93 8.36 10.07
CA ASP A 142 -16.35 9.25 11.14
C ASP A 142 -17.64 9.95 10.75
N PRO A 143 -18.80 9.55 11.32
CA PRO A 143 -20.10 10.16 11.02
C PRO A 143 -20.18 11.67 11.30
N ALA A 144 -19.26 12.22 12.12
CA ALA A 144 -19.22 13.64 12.46
C ALA A 144 -18.61 14.52 11.37
N VAL A 145 -17.91 13.92 10.38
CA VAL A 145 -17.25 14.65 9.29
C VAL A 145 -17.77 14.20 7.93
N THR A 146 -17.61 15.03 6.91
CA THR A 146 -17.89 14.63 5.52
C THR A 146 -16.61 14.10 4.91
N GLU A 147 -16.59 12.82 4.54
CA GLU A 147 -15.45 12.16 3.94
C GLU A 147 -15.54 12.11 2.42
N ALA A 148 -16.75 11.99 1.88
CA ALA A 148 -17.02 12.02 0.45
C ALA A 148 -18.14 13.02 0.15
N TYR A 149 -17.87 13.97 -0.72
CA TYR A 149 -18.84 14.95 -1.20
C TYR A 149 -18.90 14.91 -2.73
N GLY A 150 -20.08 14.99 -3.29
CA GLY A 150 -20.18 14.98 -4.73
C GLY A 150 -21.53 15.38 -5.29
N TYR A 151 -21.60 15.26 -6.60
CA TYR A 151 -22.73 15.61 -7.42
C TYR A 151 -23.15 14.39 -8.22
N LEU A 152 -24.41 13.99 -8.08
CA LEU A 152 -25.02 13.00 -8.96
C LEU A 152 -25.76 13.74 -10.08
N ALA A 153 -25.45 13.41 -11.31
CA ALA A 153 -26.03 14.05 -12.50
C ALA A 153 -26.38 13.02 -13.58
N THR A 154 -27.22 13.38 -14.52
CA THR A 154 -27.53 12.58 -15.70
C THR A 154 -26.76 13.08 -16.92
N PRO A 155 -26.35 12.19 -17.85
CA PRO A 155 -25.78 12.62 -19.13
C PRO A 155 -26.70 13.54 -19.92
N GLN A 156 -26.10 14.49 -20.65
CA GLN A 156 -26.86 15.23 -21.67
C GLN A 156 -27.18 14.33 -22.88
N PRO A 157 -28.24 14.62 -23.62
CA PRO A 157 -28.52 13.94 -24.88
C PRO A 157 -27.35 14.05 -25.86
N ASP A 158 -27.12 12.98 -26.61
CA ASP A 158 -26.10 12.95 -27.65
C ASP A 158 -26.32 14.04 -28.71
N ASN A 159 -25.24 14.64 -29.17
CA ASN A 159 -25.26 15.62 -30.24
C ASN A 159 -24.38 15.16 -31.40
N THR A 160 -25.00 14.64 -32.43
CA THR A 160 -24.31 14.09 -33.62
C THR A 160 -23.54 15.15 -34.44
N THR A 161 -23.94 16.42 -34.36
CA THR A 161 -23.26 17.52 -35.08
C THR A 161 -21.89 17.82 -34.45
N THR A 162 -21.80 17.82 -33.15
CA THR A 162 -20.54 18.08 -32.41
C THR A 162 -19.79 16.81 -32.00
N GLY A 163 -20.42 15.64 -32.18
CA GLY A 163 -19.95 14.36 -31.65
C GLY A 163 -19.98 14.31 -30.13
N ALA A 164 -20.79 15.17 -29.47
CA ALA A 164 -20.89 15.18 -28.04
C ALA A 164 -21.65 13.95 -27.54
N HIS A 165 -21.01 13.19 -26.67
CA HIS A 165 -21.52 11.98 -26.05
C HIS A 165 -20.90 11.79 -24.66
N PHE A 166 -21.70 11.42 -23.67
CA PHE A 166 -21.23 11.10 -22.32
C PHE A 166 -21.51 9.64 -21.99
N GLU A 167 -20.48 8.88 -21.71
CA GLU A 167 -20.55 7.47 -21.33
C GLU A 167 -20.33 7.31 -19.82
N PRO A 168 -21.37 6.96 -19.03
CA PRO A 168 -21.20 6.73 -17.59
C PRO A 168 -20.33 5.51 -17.30
N LEU A 169 -19.37 5.66 -16.38
CA LEU A 169 -18.51 4.58 -15.89
C LEU A 169 -18.79 4.20 -14.45
N LEU A 170 -19.16 5.18 -13.60
CA LEU A 170 -19.50 4.95 -12.20
C LEU A 170 -20.82 5.66 -11.89
N THR A 171 -21.78 4.93 -11.32
CA THR A 171 -23.11 5.45 -11.00
C THR A 171 -23.46 5.14 -9.54
N ALA A 172 -24.33 5.95 -8.95
CA ALA A 172 -24.86 5.69 -7.62
C ALA A 172 -26.33 6.11 -7.53
N THR A 173 -27.04 5.53 -6.55
CA THR A 173 -28.37 5.98 -6.16
C THR A 173 -28.27 7.25 -5.32
N VAL A 174 -29.14 8.20 -5.56
CA VAL A 174 -29.25 9.43 -4.74
C VAL A 174 -29.51 9.04 -3.28
N PRO A 175 -28.72 9.53 -2.31
CA PRO A 175 -28.93 9.27 -0.91
C PRO A 175 -30.38 9.61 -0.46
N GLY A 176 -31.05 8.65 0.16
CA GLY A 176 -32.45 8.81 0.59
C GLY A 176 -33.49 8.77 -0.52
N GLY A 177 -33.11 8.48 -1.77
CA GLY A 177 -33.97 8.43 -2.95
C GLY A 177 -33.83 7.15 -3.75
N THR A 178 -34.42 7.12 -4.95
CA THR A 178 -34.37 6.00 -5.89
C THR A 178 -33.75 6.38 -7.25
N ALA A 179 -33.54 7.68 -7.48
CA ALA A 179 -32.95 8.16 -8.72
C ALA A 179 -31.48 7.75 -8.83
N GLN A 180 -31.05 7.42 -10.03
CA GLN A 180 -29.66 7.10 -10.35
C GLN A 180 -28.96 8.31 -10.97
N GLY A 181 -27.69 8.52 -10.58
CA GLY A 181 -26.85 9.55 -11.17
C GLY A 181 -25.44 9.06 -11.42
N THR A 182 -24.73 9.75 -12.26
CA THR A 182 -23.33 9.48 -12.61
C THR A 182 -22.41 10.19 -11.64
N LEU A 183 -21.34 9.51 -11.21
CA LEU A 183 -20.22 10.04 -10.45
C LEU A 183 -18.92 10.10 -11.26
N MET A 184 -18.76 9.26 -12.28
CA MET A 184 -17.62 9.29 -13.19
C MET A 184 -18.04 8.79 -14.57
N GLY A 185 -17.46 9.37 -15.61
CA GLY A 185 -17.69 8.92 -16.98
C GLY A 185 -16.79 9.61 -18.00
N VAL A 186 -16.90 9.19 -19.26
CA VAL A 186 -16.11 9.73 -20.37
C VAL A 186 -16.96 10.67 -21.21
N TYR A 187 -16.55 11.91 -21.30
CA TYR A 187 -17.13 12.90 -22.19
C TYR A 187 -16.32 12.99 -23.47
N ARG A 188 -16.98 12.79 -24.60
CA ARG A 188 -16.42 12.96 -25.95
C ARG A 188 -17.06 14.16 -26.63
N LYS A 189 -16.27 15.08 -27.17
CA LYS A 189 -16.75 16.25 -27.95
C LYS A 189 -15.62 16.79 -28.80
N GLY A 190 -15.91 17.05 -30.09
CA GLY A 190 -14.94 17.69 -30.97
C GLY A 190 -13.62 16.94 -31.12
N GLY A 191 -13.62 15.61 -31.08
CA GLY A 191 -12.43 14.77 -31.21
C GLY A 191 -11.61 14.61 -29.93
N ARG A 192 -12.04 15.18 -28.79
CA ARG A 192 -11.44 15.04 -27.46
C ARG A 192 -12.14 13.95 -26.66
N GLU A 193 -11.40 13.36 -25.72
CA GLU A 193 -11.91 12.44 -24.71
C GLU A 193 -11.47 12.92 -23.31
N GLN A 194 -12.43 13.12 -22.42
CA GLN A 194 -12.21 13.59 -21.06
C GLN A 194 -12.83 12.62 -20.06
N LEU A 195 -12.04 12.13 -19.09
CA LEU A 195 -12.58 11.45 -17.91
C LEU A 195 -13.05 12.52 -16.92
N VAL A 196 -14.32 12.50 -16.61
CA VAL A 196 -14.98 13.46 -15.72
C VAL A 196 -15.37 12.77 -14.43
N THR A 197 -14.90 13.26 -13.29
CA THR A 197 -15.29 12.80 -11.95
C THR A 197 -16.05 13.91 -11.24
N THR A 198 -17.18 13.59 -10.62
CA THR A 198 -18.08 14.56 -9.97
C THR A 198 -18.18 14.40 -8.46
N PHE A 199 -17.25 13.68 -7.86
CA PHE A 199 -17.08 13.60 -6.40
C PHE A 199 -15.64 13.90 -6.02
N ALA A 200 -15.46 14.50 -4.86
CA ALA A 200 -14.15 14.82 -4.31
C ALA A 200 -13.57 13.61 -3.57
N TYR A 201 -12.26 13.44 -3.63
CA TYR A 201 -11.50 12.36 -3.02
C TYR A 201 -10.07 12.80 -2.68
N ASN A 202 -9.39 11.98 -1.93
CA ASN A 202 -7.95 12.09 -1.68
C ASN A 202 -7.24 10.74 -1.86
N GLY A 203 -5.91 10.75 -1.88
CA GLY A 203 -5.09 9.56 -2.12
C GLY A 203 -5.17 8.46 -1.05
N TYR A 204 -5.79 8.73 0.09
CA TYR A 204 -5.89 7.77 1.21
C TYR A 204 -7.21 7.00 1.22
N GLN A 205 -8.24 7.53 0.56
CA GLN A 205 -9.57 6.94 0.57
C GLN A 205 -9.66 5.69 -0.28
N GLN A 206 -10.34 4.65 0.23
CA GLN A 206 -10.45 3.36 -0.43
C GLN A 206 -11.15 3.46 -1.80
N GLN A 207 -12.19 4.29 -1.93
CA GLN A 207 -12.86 4.51 -3.22
C GLN A 207 -11.91 5.05 -4.29
N PHE A 208 -10.99 5.95 -3.92
CA PHE A 208 -9.98 6.42 -4.86
C PHE A 208 -8.98 5.32 -5.19
N ARG A 209 -8.47 4.59 -4.19
CA ARG A 209 -7.49 3.51 -4.41
C ARG A 209 -8.03 2.40 -5.31
N LEU A 210 -9.32 2.08 -5.19
CA LEU A 210 -9.98 1.16 -6.10
C LEU A 210 -9.99 1.70 -7.55
N LEU A 211 -10.28 2.97 -7.75
CA LEU A 211 -10.44 3.57 -9.08
C LEU A 211 -9.11 4.03 -9.71
N ALA A 212 -8.08 4.25 -8.91
CA ALA A 212 -6.87 4.98 -9.32
C ALA A 212 -6.12 4.31 -10.47
N HIS A 213 -5.91 2.99 -10.41
CA HIS A 213 -5.28 2.24 -11.52
C HIS A 213 -6.09 2.36 -12.82
N GLY A 214 -7.42 2.26 -12.76
CA GLY A 214 -8.28 2.40 -13.92
C GLY A 214 -8.28 3.82 -14.51
N ILE A 215 -8.13 4.85 -13.70
CA ILE A 215 -7.94 6.24 -14.17
C ILE A 215 -6.66 6.33 -15.00
N ILE A 216 -5.55 5.72 -14.51
CA ILE A 216 -4.26 5.68 -15.22
C ILE A 216 -4.37 4.84 -16.50
N ASP A 217 -4.95 3.64 -16.41
CA ASP A 217 -5.15 2.76 -17.58
C ASP A 217 -5.97 3.45 -18.67
N TRP A 218 -7.07 4.11 -18.28
CA TRP A 218 -7.87 4.88 -19.21
C TRP A 218 -7.06 6.03 -19.84
N ALA A 219 -6.38 6.83 -19.03
CA ALA A 219 -5.62 8.00 -19.50
C ALA A 219 -4.52 7.62 -20.50
N THR A 220 -3.81 6.53 -20.25
CA THR A 220 -2.67 6.04 -21.03
C THR A 220 -3.06 5.02 -22.12
N ARG A 221 -4.34 4.67 -22.24
CA ARG A 221 -4.83 3.58 -23.12
C ARG A 221 -4.16 2.24 -22.82
N GLY A 222 -3.79 2.01 -21.56
CA GLY A 222 -3.12 0.80 -21.10
C GLY A 222 -1.66 0.68 -21.54
N VAL A 223 -1.04 1.75 -22.04
CA VAL A 223 0.36 1.75 -22.51
C VAL A 223 1.17 2.75 -21.70
N HIS A 224 2.01 2.29 -20.77
CA HIS A 224 2.83 3.18 -19.96
C HIS A 224 4.06 2.48 -19.40
N LEU A 225 5.04 3.25 -18.98
CA LEU A 225 6.08 2.79 -18.07
C LEU A 225 5.43 2.62 -16.69
N GLY A 226 5.81 1.55 -15.99
CA GLY A 226 5.26 1.28 -14.67
C GLY A 226 4.83 -0.17 -14.48
N TYR A 227 4.52 -0.53 -13.23
CA TYR A 227 4.17 -1.88 -12.82
C TYR A 227 3.17 -1.84 -11.67
N TYR A 228 2.04 -2.53 -11.80
CA TYR A 228 0.97 -2.56 -10.82
C TYR A 228 0.70 -3.97 -10.32
N ARG A 229 0.67 -4.14 -9.00
CA ARG A 229 0.25 -5.37 -8.31
C ARG A 229 -0.39 -5.03 -6.97
N ASN A 230 -1.30 -5.87 -6.52
CA ASN A 230 -1.83 -5.83 -5.16
C ASN A 230 -1.17 -6.94 -4.34
N TYR A 231 -0.42 -6.54 -3.31
CA TYR A 231 0.35 -7.47 -2.48
C TYR A 231 -0.30 -7.66 -1.13
N PHE A 232 -0.28 -8.89 -0.62
CA PHE A 232 -0.63 -9.17 0.75
C PHE A 232 0.12 -10.39 1.25
N THR A 233 0.96 -10.20 2.26
CA THR A 233 1.70 -11.25 2.96
C THR A 233 1.57 -11.04 4.45
N VAL A 234 1.50 -12.14 5.20
CA VAL A 234 1.50 -12.12 6.66
C VAL A 234 2.67 -12.96 7.17
N ASN A 235 3.54 -12.33 7.92
CA ASN A 235 4.62 -12.96 8.67
C ASN A 235 4.10 -13.26 10.08
N VAL A 236 4.40 -14.46 10.59
CA VAL A 236 4.03 -14.88 11.95
C VAL A 236 5.32 -15.07 12.73
N ASP A 237 5.57 -14.17 13.67
CA ASP A 237 6.78 -14.15 14.48
C ASP A 237 6.69 -15.17 15.63
N ASP A 238 7.83 -15.52 16.24
CA ASP A 238 8.01 -16.33 17.45
C ASP A 238 7.61 -17.80 17.34
N ILE A 239 7.65 -18.35 16.14
CA ILE A 239 7.35 -19.78 15.96
C ILE A 239 8.35 -20.64 16.76
N TYR A 240 7.86 -21.58 17.54
CA TYR A 240 8.43 -22.41 18.59
C TYR A 240 8.54 -21.72 19.95
N ALA A 241 8.74 -20.42 20.06
CA ALA A 241 8.77 -19.70 21.33
C ALA A 241 7.36 -19.62 21.97
N ALA A 242 7.31 -19.33 23.24
CA ALA A 242 6.08 -18.97 23.93
C ALA A 242 6.08 -17.46 24.19
N ASP A 243 4.95 -16.80 23.92
CA ASP A 243 4.77 -15.37 24.20
C ASP A 243 4.24 -15.15 25.62
N ASP A 244 4.73 -14.14 26.31
CA ASP A 244 4.17 -13.72 27.58
C ASP A 244 2.71 -13.27 27.38
N ARG A 245 1.86 -13.44 28.38
CA ARG A 245 0.43 -13.20 28.28
C ARG A 245 0.00 -11.94 29.03
N TRP A 246 -0.84 -11.13 28.39
CA TRP A 246 -1.48 -9.97 28.98
C TRP A 246 -2.29 -10.29 30.22
N ASN A 247 -2.11 -9.53 31.29
CA ASN A 247 -2.92 -9.55 32.46
C ASN A 247 -4.00 -8.48 32.42
N SER A 248 -5.22 -8.85 32.06
CA SER A 248 -6.35 -7.93 31.91
C SER A 248 -6.77 -7.21 33.20
N THR A 249 -6.33 -7.67 34.35
CA THR A 249 -6.62 -7.01 35.65
C THR A 249 -5.55 -5.98 35.99
N ALA A 250 -4.28 -6.31 35.78
CA ALA A 250 -3.17 -5.42 36.09
C ALA A 250 -2.84 -4.48 34.96
N HIS A 251 -3.40 -4.71 33.75
CA HIS A 251 -3.15 -3.98 32.52
C HIS A 251 -1.66 -3.91 32.15
N CYS A 252 -0.98 -5.03 32.25
CA CYS A 252 0.43 -5.19 31.92
C CYS A 252 0.71 -6.64 31.53
N THR A 253 1.92 -6.92 31.05
CA THR A 253 2.37 -8.26 30.67
C THR A 253 3.42 -8.75 31.70
N PRO A 254 3.09 -9.71 32.57
CA PRO A 254 4.08 -10.33 33.44
C PRO A 254 5.24 -10.89 32.63
N GLY A 255 6.46 -10.66 33.09
CA GLY A 255 7.69 -10.92 32.32
C GLY A 255 8.28 -9.64 31.70
N ASN A 256 7.48 -8.64 31.37
CA ASN A 256 7.94 -7.31 31.00
C ASN A 256 8.18 -6.43 32.24
N ASN A 257 8.94 -5.37 32.09
CA ASN A 257 9.29 -4.46 33.21
C ASN A 257 8.21 -3.41 33.53
N ASP A 258 6.98 -3.60 33.06
CA ASP A 258 5.88 -2.65 33.21
C ASP A 258 4.83 -3.03 34.25
N CYS A 259 4.91 -4.26 34.77
CA CYS A 259 3.95 -4.73 35.78
C CYS A 259 4.25 -4.18 37.18
N PRO A 260 3.23 -3.79 37.96
CA PRO A 260 3.37 -3.48 39.37
C PRO A 260 4.00 -4.65 40.18
N PRO A 261 4.84 -4.37 41.18
CA PRO A 261 5.40 -5.41 42.02
C PRO A 261 4.30 -6.30 42.65
N GLY A 262 4.47 -7.62 42.51
CA GLY A 262 3.51 -8.60 43.03
C GLY A 262 2.34 -8.92 42.10
N THR A 263 2.38 -8.46 40.85
CA THR A 263 1.45 -8.94 39.83
C THR A 263 1.65 -10.45 39.63
N PRO A 264 0.58 -11.26 39.69
CA PRO A 264 0.68 -12.70 39.46
C PRO A 264 1.14 -13.00 38.04
N ASP A 265 2.00 -14.02 37.90
CA ASP A 265 2.37 -14.53 36.60
C ASP A 265 1.14 -15.04 35.82
N THR A 266 1.20 -14.92 34.53
CA THR A 266 0.22 -15.48 33.58
C THR A 266 0.81 -16.70 32.87
N VAL A 267 -0.05 -17.57 32.34
CA VAL A 267 0.40 -18.72 31.55
C VAL A 267 0.80 -18.25 30.17
N PRO A 268 2.05 -18.38 29.73
CA PRO A 268 2.48 -17.99 28.41
C PRO A 268 1.66 -18.67 27.30
N VAL A 269 1.56 -18.02 26.15
CA VAL A 269 0.83 -18.51 24.99
C VAL A 269 1.81 -19.20 24.05
N ARG A 270 1.52 -20.44 23.67
CA ARG A 270 2.27 -21.16 22.64
C ARG A 270 1.32 -21.97 21.77
N ILE A 271 1.48 -21.88 20.43
CA ILE A 271 0.69 -22.69 19.51
C ILE A 271 0.86 -24.18 19.78
N THR A 272 -0.16 -24.93 19.43
CA THR A 272 -0.24 -26.39 19.60
C THR A 272 -0.20 -27.09 18.23
N PRO A 273 -0.01 -28.44 18.17
CA PRO A 273 -0.16 -29.19 16.94
C PRO A 273 -1.49 -28.95 16.24
N GLN A 274 -2.57 -28.76 17.01
CA GLN A 274 -3.90 -28.49 16.46
C GLN A 274 -3.99 -27.12 15.76
N ASP A 275 -3.24 -26.13 16.25
CA ASP A 275 -3.16 -24.81 15.60
C ASP A 275 -2.34 -24.87 14.32
N VAL A 276 -1.29 -25.70 14.27
CA VAL A 276 -0.55 -25.99 13.03
C VAL A 276 -1.45 -26.65 11.99
N ASP A 277 -2.21 -27.70 12.38
CA ASP A 277 -3.16 -28.38 11.51
C ASP A 277 -4.21 -27.39 10.95
N HIS A 278 -4.71 -26.51 11.83
CA HIS A 278 -5.65 -25.46 11.42
C HIS A 278 -5.02 -24.49 10.41
N ALA A 279 -3.80 -24.01 10.66
CA ALA A 279 -3.10 -23.10 9.76
C ALA A 279 -2.90 -23.72 8.37
N VAL A 280 -2.51 -25.00 8.29
CA VAL A 280 -2.36 -25.72 7.03
C VAL A 280 -3.68 -25.84 6.29
N ALA A 281 -4.74 -26.27 6.97
CA ALA A 281 -6.07 -26.42 6.36
C ALA A 281 -6.59 -25.08 5.85
N TRP A 282 -6.40 -24.02 6.64
CA TRP A 282 -6.80 -22.66 6.29
C TRP A 282 -6.04 -22.12 5.06
N GLN A 283 -4.72 -22.29 5.01
CA GLN A 283 -3.88 -21.89 3.87
C GLN A 283 -4.35 -22.56 2.57
N GLN A 284 -4.63 -23.87 2.62
CA GLN A 284 -5.13 -24.64 1.47
C GLN A 284 -6.51 -24.14 1.01
N GLN A 285 -7.42 -23.87 1.95
CA GLN A 285 -8.75 -23.35 1.66
C GLN A 285 -8.71 -21.98 0.99
N HIS A 286 -7.81 -21.11 1.41
CA HIS A 286 -7.75 -19.72 0.96
C HIS A 286 -6.73 -19.46 -0.16
N ASN A 287 -5.92 -20.48 -0.53
CA ASN A 287 -4.78 -20.34 -1.45
C ASN A 287 -3.84 -19.19 -1.01
N PHE A 288 -3.45 -19.22 0.24
CA PHE A 288 -2.61 -18.21 0.90
C PHE A 288 -1.52 -18.92 1.68
N GLN A 289 -0.32 -18.32 1.79
CA GLN A 289 0.79 -18.94 2.51
C GLN A 289 1.38 -17.94 3.51
N PHE A 290 1.53 -18.39 4.77
CA PHE A 290 2.21 -17.63 5.82
C PHE A 290 3.73 -17.80 5.73
N ASP A 291 4.45 -16.75 6.14
CA ASP A 291 5.87 -16.81 6.46
C ASP A 291 6.00 -17.02 7.98
N PHE A 292 6.67 -18.08 8.38
CA PHE A 292 6.94 -18.41 9.78
C PHE A 292 8.34 -17.96 10.17
N MET A 293 8.41 -17.02 11.13
CA MET A 293 9.65 -16.52 11.70
C MET A 293 9.97 -17.37 12.94
N TYR A 294 11.02 -18.20 12.86
CA TYR A 294 11.25 -19.25 13.85
C TYR A 294 12.41 -18.96 14.80
N ASN A 295 12.26 -19.36 16.07
CA ASN A 295 13.24 -19.28 17.15
C ASN A 295 13.48 -20.67 17.73
N GLY A 296 14.60 -21.31 17.40
CA GLY A 296 14.86 -22.70 17.72
C GLY A 296 14.93 -23.02 19.21
N VAL A 297 15.23 -22.02 20.04
CA VAL A 297 15.34 -22.19 21.50
C VAL A 297 14.07 -22.75 22.11
N GLY A 298 12.89 -22.27 21.70
CA GLY A 298 11.63 -22.71 22.31
C GLY A 298 11.34 -24.20 22.11
N SER A 299 11.82 -24.80 21.00
CA SER A 299 11.78 -26.23 20.77
C SER A 299 12.81 -26.98 21.61
N ASP A 300 14.08 -26.52 21.59
CA ASP A 300 15.18 -27.20 22.29
C ASP A 300 14.98 -27.20 23.81
N GLU A 301 14.42 -26.15 24.41
CA GLU A 301 14.07 -26.07 25.83
C GLU A 301 12.98 -27.09 26.20
N VAL A 302 11.88 -27.13 25.44
CA VAL A 302 10.80 -28.09 25.70
C VAL A 302 11.29 -29.54 25.55
N ILE A 303 12.14 -29.82 24.57
CA ILE A 303 12.75 -31.15 24.40
C ILE A 303 13.69 -31.48 25.56
N ALA A 304 14.48 -30.50 26.03
CA ALA A 304 15.39 -30.71 27.17
C ALA A 304 14.61 -31.03 28.48
N ASP A 305 13.50 -30.36 28.72
CA ASP A 305 12.69 -30.50 29.93
C ASP A 305 11.79 -31.74 29.91
N HIS A 306 11.24 -32.09 28.73
CA HIS A 306 10.20 -33.11 28.59
C HIS A 306 10.60 -34.31 27.73
N GLY A 307 11.80 -34.29 27.12
CA GLY A 307 12.31 -35.35 26.26
C GLY A 307 11.75 -35.33 24.81
N SER A 308 10.68 -34.59 24.55
CA SER A 308 10.09 -34.38 23.23
C SER A 308 9.23 -33.14 23.22
N ASP A 309 9.04 -32.56 22.02
CA ASP A 309 8.12 -31.45 21.79
C ASP A 309 7.09 -31.84 20.69
N PRO A 310 5.80 -32.01 21.08
CA PRO A 310 4.75 -32.32 20.12
C PRO A 310 4.57 -31.23 19.02
N LEU A 311 4.78 -29.95 19.36
CA LEU A 311 4.71 -28.85 18.39
C LEU A 311 5.80 -29.01 17.33
N THR A 312 7.05 -29.22 17.76
CA THR A 312 8.18 -29.46 16.84
C THR A 312 7.91 -30.66 15.93
N THR A 313 7.39 -31.75 16.48
CA THR A 313 7.03 -32.94 15.68
C THR A 313 5.98 -32.62 14.61
N SER A 314 4.96 -31.83 14.96
CA SER A 314 3.91 -31.41 14.01
C SER A 314 4.45 -30.48 12.92
N LEU A 315 5.26 -29.49 13.30
CA LEU A 315 5.88 -28.55 12.36
C LEU A 315 6.87 -29.26 11.42
N ASP A 316 7.67 -30.19 11.90
CA ASP A 316 8.57 -31.01 11.08
C ASP A 316 7.82 -31.83 10.02
N ALA A 317 6.67 -32.39 10.39
CA ALA A 317 5.82 -33.14 9.47
C ALA A 317 5.19 -32.26 8.38
N GLN A 318 4.92 -31.00 8.69
CA GLN A 318 4.18 -30.06 7.82
C GLN A 318 5.05 -28.88 7.32
N LYS A 319 6.36 -28.93 7.52
CA LYS A 319 7.27 -27.80 7.23
C LYS A 319 7.22 -27.26 5.81
N SER A 320 6.89 -28.10 4.81
CA SER A 320 6.75 -27.68 3.42
C SER A 320 5.50 -26.81 3.13
N GLN A 321 4.58 -26.72 4.09
CA GLN A 321 3.37 -25.90 3.96
C GLN A 321 3.63 -24.42 4.27
N PHE A 322 4.75 -24.09 4.88
CA PHE A 322 5.10 -22.74 5.32
C PHE A 322 6.40 -22.26 4.65
N ARG A 323 6.56 -20.96 4.56
CA ARG A 323 7.83 -20.34 4.22
C ARG A 323 8.52 -19.97 5.54
N TRP A 324 9.80 -20.29 5.69
CA TRP A 324 10.52 -20.13 6.94
C TRP A 324 11.59 -19.04 6.81
N VAL A 325 11.70 -18.20 7.84
CA VAL A 325 12.69 -17.13 7.93
C VAL A 325 13.36 -17.20 9.32
N ASN A 326 14.67 -17.02 9.35
CA ASN A 326 15.44 -17.01 10.60
C ASN A 326 15.04 -15.80 11.46
N HIS A 327 14.55 -16.07 12.69
CA HIS A 327 14.14 -15.03 13.64
C HIS A 327 15.06 -14.95 14.87
N THR A 328 16.35 -15.31 14.69
CA THR A 328 17.35 -15.51 15.74
C THR A 328 17.02 -16.71 16.66
N TYR A 329 18.01 -17.25 17.34
CA TYR A 329 17.84 -18.49 18.08
C TYR A 329 17.01 -18.31 19.35
N SER A 330 17.42 -17.35 20.22
CA SER A 330 16.78 -17.11 21.51
C SER A 330 15.85 -15.90 21.55
N HIS A 331 15.64 -15.24 20.40
CA HIS A 331 14.89 -13.99 20.32
C HIS A 331 15.50 -12.84 21.16
N GLY A 332 16.81 -12.91 21.45
CA GLY A 332 17.49 -11.90 22.27
C GLY A 332 17.51 -10.52 21.62
N PHE A 333 17.45 -9.46 22.44
CA PHE A 333 17.60 -8.09 21.96
C PHE A 333 19.03 -7.83 21.48
N LEU A 334 19.21 -7.54 20.19
CA LEU A 334 20.52 -7.42 19.53
C LEU A 334 21.04 -5.97 19.43
N GLY A 335 20.39 -5.04 20.07
CA GLY A 335 20.78 -3.63 20.07
C GLY A 335 21.89 -3.31 21.06
N CYS A 336 21.57 -2.49 22.05
CA CYS A 336 22.47 -2.14 23.18
C CYS A 336 22.01 -2.82 24.47
N GLN A 337 22.87 -2.81 25.47
CA GLN A 337 22.44 -3.12 26.85
C GLN A 337 21.44 -2.06 27.29
N GLN A 338 20.28 -2.51 27.78
CA GLN A 338 19.16 -1.65 28.11
C GLN A 338 19.18 -1.25 29.59
N ASP A 339 19.00 0.02 29.88
CA ASP A 339 18.78 0.56 31.22
C ASP A 339 17.28 0.80 31.43
N PHE A 340 16.62 -0.10 32.11
CA PHE A 340 15.21 -0.02 32.46
C PHE A 340 14.92 0.80 33.72
N THR A 341 15.94 1.40 34.36
CA THR A 341 15.73 2.29 35.52
C THR A 341 15.14 3.64 35.09
N VAL A 342 15.09 3.91 33.79
CA VAL A 342 14.50 5.10 33.20
C VAL A 342 13.41 4.72 32.17
N ILE A 343 12.40 5.57 32.04
CA ILE A 343 11.28 5.36 31.10
C ILE A 343 11.21 6.57 30.15
N PRO A 344 11.21 6.36 28.84
CA PRO A 344 11.55 5.10 28.15
C PRO A 344 12.99 4.69 28.44
N TRP A 345 13.27 3.38 28.38
CA TRP A 345 14.62 2.84 28.59
C TRP A 345 15.68 3.52 27.71
N ARG A 346 16.93 3.44 28.07
CA ARG A 346 18.06 4.00 27.31
C ARG A 346 19.17 2.97 27.20
N CYS A 347 20.03 3.11 26.19
CA CYS A 347 21.25 2.35 26.12
C CYS A 347 22.19 2.69 27.30
N VAL A 348 22.71 1.65 27.97
CA VAL A 348 23.78 1.79 28.94
C VAL A 348 25.02 2.34 28.27
N THR A 349 25.71 3.29 28.93
CA THR A 349 26.99 3.82 28.48
C THR A 349 28.10 3.50 29.48
N ASN A 350 29.32 3.34 28.97
CA ASN A 350 30.50 3.18 29.84
C ASN A 350 30.93 4.56 30.43
N ALA A 351 31.97 4.55 31.25
CA ALA A 351 32.50 5.78 31.86
C ALA A 351 33.02 6.83 30.86
N ALA A 352 33.28 6.44 29.62
CA ALA A 352 33.66 7.35 28.53
C ALA A 352 32.44 7.87 27.72
N GLY A 353 31.22 7.53 28.11
CA GLY A 353 29.98 7.90 27.42
C GLY A 353 29.68 7.07 26.14
N GLN A 354 30.38 5.97 25.92
CA GLN A 354 30.17 5.10 24.77
C GLN A 354 29.07 4.08 25.05
N VAL A 355 28.16 3.91 24.09
CA VAL A 355 27.06 2.91 24.17
C VAL A 355 27.64 1.49 24.26
N GLN A 356 27.11 0.70 25.16
CA GLN A 356 27.44 -0.72 25.30
C GLN A 356 26.50 -1.54 24.41
N TYR A 357 26.96 -1.83 23.20
CA TYR A 357 26.25 -2.67 22.24
C TYR A 357 26.44 -4.16 22.54
N VAL A 358 25.44 -4.97 22.17
CA VAL A 358 25.57 -6.43 22.10
C VAL A 358 26.73 -6.79 21.17
N SER A 359 27.52 -7.79 21.55
CA SER A 359 28.74 -8.12 20.79
C SER A 359 28.44 -8.81 19.46
N GLN A 360 29.32 -8.65 18.48
CA GLN A 360 29.21 -9.38 17.21
C GLN A 360 29.24 -10.89 17.40
N ALA A 361 30.00 -11.38 18.39
CA ALA A 361 30.10 -12.82 18.69
C ALA A 361 28.75 -13.38 19.14
N ASP A 362 28.05 -12.68 20.05
CA ASP A 362 26.73 -13.10 20.52
C ASP A 362 25.70 -13.05 19.40
N ILE A 363 25.72 -11.99 18.58
CA ILE A 363 24.83 -11.85 17.41
C ILE A 363 25.07 -12.98 16.39
N ASN A 364 26.34 -13.31 16.12
CA ASN A 364 26.66 -14.43 15.23
C ASN A 364 26.12 -15.75 15.78
N ILE A 365 26.21 -15.98 17.10
CA ILE A 365 25.64 -17.19 17.74
C ILE A 365 24.13 -17.23 17.53
N GLU A 366 23.42 -16.13 17.72
CA GLU A 366 21.98 -16.03 17.51
C GLU A 366 21.58 -16.41 16.07
N ILE A 367 22.31 -15.93 15.09
CA ILE A 367 22.04 -16.22 13.68
C ILE A 367 22.40 -17.67 13.35
N THR A 368 23.63 -18.10 13.65
CA THR A 368 24.17 -19.40 13.18
C THR A 368 23.52 -20.57 13.90
N LYS A 369 23.27 -20.46 15.23
CA LYS A 369 22.62 -21.52 15.99
C LYS A 369 21.17 -21.76 15.52
N ASN A 370 20.48 -20.71 15.08
CA ASN A 370 19.17 -20.86 14.50
C ASN A 370 19.21 -21.47 13.09
N LEU A 371 20.26 -21.18 12.29
CA LEU A 371 20.51 -21.88 11.02
C LEU A 371 20.81 -23.38 11.24
N GLU A 372 21.59 -23.72 12.29
CA GLU A 372 21.86 -25.12 12.68
C GLU A 372 20.57 -25.83 13.09
N PHE A 373 19.69 -25.16 13.84
CA PHE A 373 18.36 -25.68 14.18
C PHE A 373 17.56 -25.98 12.91
N ALA A 374 17.48 -25.05 11.96
CA ALA A 374 16.77 -25.27 10.70
C ALA A 374 17.36 -26.45 9.93
N GLN A 375 18.68 -26.59 9.88
CA GLN A 375 19.35 -27.72 9.23
C GLN A 375 19.00 -29.05 9.93
N LYS A 376 19.02 -29.10 11.26
CA LYS A 376 18.68 -30.26 12.08
C LYS A 376 17.26 -30.76 11.80
N HIS A 377 16.32 -29.84 11.66
CA HIS A 377 14.90 -30.12 11.42
C HIS A 377 14.53 -30.15 9.92
N GLY A 378 15.46 -29.81 9.03
CA GLY A 378 15.26 -29.75 7.56
C GLY A 378 14.20 -28.74 7.15
N LEU A 379 14.15 -27.57 7.81
CA LEU A 379 13.26 -26.48 7.45
C LEU A 379 13.69 -25.87 6.11
N PRO A 380 12.77 -25.62 5.15
CA PRO A 380 13.12 -25.06 3.84
C PRO A 380 13.31 -23.53 3.92
N ILE A 381 14.42 -23.11 4.51
CA ILE A 381 14.79 -21.70 4.68
C ILE A 381 15.54 -21.15 3.47
N GLN A 382 15.60 -19.81 3.38
CA GLN A 382 16.65 -19.07 2.66
C GLN A 382 17.60 -18.49 3.72
N ALA A 383 18.87 -18.88 3.67
CA ALA A 383 19.83 -18.55 4.73
C ALA A 383 20.23 -17.06 4.75
N ASP A 384 19.91 -16.32 3.70
CA ASP A 384 20.18 -14.90 3.52
C ASP A 384 19.03 -13.99 4.00
N GLU A 385 17.95 -14.57 4.55
CA GLU A 385 16.85 -13.83 5.18
C GLU A 385 16.97 -13.86 6.70
N LEU A 386 16.86 -12.70 7.33
CA LEU A 386 16.89 -12.55 8.80
C LEU A 386 15.81 -11.59 9.28
N LEU A 387 15.20 -11.93 10.39
CA LEU A 387 14.47 -11.02 11.23
C LEU A 387 15.08 -11.11 12.64
N SER A 388 15.53 -10.01 13.22
CA SER A 388 15.98 -10.00 14.62
C SER A 388 14.78 -9.91 15.55
N GLY A 389 14.89 -10.50 16.74
CA GLY A 389 13.91 -10.33 17.81
C GLY A 389 13.64 -8.83 18.02
N GLU A 390 12.35 -8.46 18.09
CA GLU A 390 11.90 -7.08 18.32
C GLU A 390 12.37 -6.06 17.26
N HIS A 391 12.76 -6.52 16.07
CA HIS A 391 13.45 -5.70 15.05
C HIS A 391 14.69 -4.99 15.65
N SER A 392 15.33 -5.61 16.64
CA SER A 392 16.47 -5.07 17.35
C SER A 392 17.76 -5.13 16.53
N GLY A 393 18.80 -4.42 16.95
CA GLY A 393 20.03 -4.27 16.19
C GLY A 393 20.02 -3.05 15.28
N THR A 394 18.88 -2.64 14.75
CA THR A 394 18.68 -1.36 14.09
C THR A 394 18.30 -0.27 15.10
N PHE A 395 18.28 1.01 14.67
CA PHE A 395 17.96 2.11 15.58
C PHE A 395 16.51 2.04 16.08
N ILE A 396 16.29 2.51 17.32
CA ILE A 396 14.99 2.66 17.97
C ILE A 396 14.95 4.04 18.64
N LEU A 397 14.30 5.01 18.05
CA LEU A 397 14.26 6.37 18.59
C LEU A 397 13.23 6.49 19.74
N PRO A 398 13.56 7.25 20.78
CA PRO A 398 14.83 7.90 21.10
C PRO A 398 15.82 7.03 21.91
N GLN A 399 15.51 5.75 22.15
CA GLN A 399 16.23 4.88 23.08
C GLN A 399 17.62 4.49 22.56
N GLN A 400 17.69 4.03 21.32
CA GLN A 400 18.91 3.67 20.60
C GLN A 400 18.97 4.45 19.28
N PRO A 401 19.65 5.60 19.22
CA PRO A 401 19.58 6.47 18.04
C PRO A 401 20.37 5.99 16.82
N GLN A 402 21.15 4.92 16.95
CA GLN A 402 21.97 4.38 15.86
C GLN A 402 21.87 2.86 15.81
N ASP A 403 22.06 2.29 14.61
CA ASP A 403 22.21 0.86 14.44
C ASP A 403 23.41 0.35 15.28
N ASN A 404 23.29 -0.85 15.85
CA ASN A 404 24.41 -1.50 16.51
C ASN A 404 25.50 -1.86 15.46
N PRO A 405 26.71 -1.29 15.55
CA PRO A 405 27.76 -1.56 14.58
C PRO A 405 28.18 -3.05 14.54
N ASN A 406 28.01 -3.77 15.66
CA ASN A 406 28.26 -5.19 15.74
C ASN A 406 27.19 -6.02 15.01
N PHE A 407 25.93 -5.57 15.02
CA PHE A 407 24.85 -6.15 14.22
C PHE A 407 25.13 -5.98 12.72
N LEU A 408 25.54 -4.78 12.30
CA LEU A 408 25.92 -4.52 10.92
C LEU A 408 27.07 -5.43 10.45
N ALA A 409 28.07 -5.64 11.32
CA ALA A 409 29.19 -6.55 11.05
C ALA A 409 28.74 -8.03 11.00
N ALA A 410 27.79 -8.42 11.86
CA ALA A 410 27.25 -9.79 11.89
C ALA A 410 26.43 -10.11 10.63
N LEU A 411 25.62 -9.16 10.13
CA LEU A 411 24.88 -9.33 8.87
C LEU A 411 25.84 -9.65 7.72
N SER A 412 26.94 -8.90 7.63
CA SER A 412 27.94 -9.10 6.58
C SER A 412 28.71 -10.42 6.77
N ALA A 413 28.99 -10.82 8.00
CA ALA A 413 29.72 -12.06 8.30
C ALA A 413 28.90 -13.33 8.02
N ASN A 414 27.57 -13.22 8.00
CA ASN A 414 26.64 -14.33 7.75
C ASN A 414 25.94 -14.24 6.38
N ASP A 415 26.45 -13.42 5.47
CA ASP A 415 25.91 -13.24 4.11
C ASP A 415 24.40 -12.91 4.06
N ILE A 416 23.90 -12.17 5.07
CA ILE A 416 22.51 -11.75 5.11
C ILE A 416 22.27 -10.69 4.02
N ALA A 417 21.31 -10.96 3.14
CA ALA A 417 20.90 -10.07 2.05
C ALA A 417 19.63 -9.30 2.36
N TRP A 418 18.74 -9.87 3.20
CA TRP A 418 17.43 -9.31 3.52
C TRP A 418 17.20 -9.31 5.02
N VAL A 419 16.89 -8.15 5.59
CA VAL A 419 16.60 -8.00 7.02
C VAL A 419 15.23 -7.34 7.23
N GLY A 420 14.36 -8.00 7.99
CA GLY A 420 13.06 -7.44 8.36
C GLY A 420 13.21 -6.18 9.22
N LEU A 421 12.47 -5.14 8.89
CA LEU A 421 12.37 -3.88 9.65
C LEU A 421 10.93 -3.63 10.08
N ASP A 422 10.75 -2.70 10.99
CA ASP A 422 9.43 -2.25 11.43
C ASP A 422 9.02 -0.99 10.67
N ALA A 423 7.96 -1.07 9.85
CA ALA A 423 7.44 0.03 9.05
C ALA A 423 6.93 1.21 9.90
N SER A 424 6.59 0.98 11.16
CA SER A 424 6.23 2.05 12.10
C SER A 424 7.41 2.95 12.49
N ARG A 425 8.63 2.43 12.36
CA ARG A 425 9.89 3.14 12.63
C ARG A 425 10.56 3.59 11.33
N GLU A 426 10.57 2.72 10.34
CA GLU A 426 11.26 2.89 9.06
C GLU A 426 10.32 2.53 7.90
N THR A 427 9.63 3.51 7.36
CA THR A 427 8.58 3.31 6.34
C THR A 427 9.12 2.91 4.97
N GLY A 428 10.42 3.11 4.71
CA GLY A 428 11.05 2.83 3.42
C GLY A 428 12.20 1.85 3.52
N GLN A 429 12.48 1.16 2.41
CA GLN A 429 13.66 0.31 2.29
C GLN A 429 14.94 1.12 2.42
N ARG A 430 15.89 0.64 3.23
CA ARG A 430 17.24 1.20 3.32
C ARG A 430 18.30 0.12 3.33
N GLN A 431 19.55 0.54 3.09
CA GLN A 431 20.70 -0.32 3.28
C GLN A 431 21.02 -0.49 4.76
N VAL A 432 21.21 -1.72 5.21
CA VAL A 432 21.63 -2.12 6.56
C VAL A 432 22.87 -3.00 6.41
N ALA A 433 24.05 -2.40 6.35
CA ALA A 433 25.32 -3.04 5.99
C ALA A 433 25.26 -3.77 4.64
N SER A 434 25.48 -5.11 4.62
CA SER A 434 25.35 -5.95 3.42
C SER A 434 23.90 -6.18 3.00
N ALA A 435 22.95 -6.11 3.94
CA ALA A 435 21.54 -6.41 3.71
C ALA A 435 20.75 -5.19 3.25
N LEU A 436 19.62 -5.45 2.57
CA LEU A 436 18.55 -4.48 2.37
C LEU A 436 17.43 -4.73 3.38
N GLY A 437 16.96 -3.65 3.99
CA GLY A 437 15.82 -3.70 4.92
C GLY A 437 14.52 -4.00 4.18
N VAL A 438 13.64 -4.77 4.80
CA VAL A 438 12.27 -5.02 4.32
C VAL A 438 11.32 -4.55 5.42
N PRO A 439 10.78 -3.32 5.32
CA PRO A 439 9.82 -2.84 6.30
C PRO A 439 8.58 -3.74 6.30
N ARG A 440 8.02 -3.99 7.50
CA ARG A 440 6.83 -4.81 7.69
C ARG A 440 5.79 -4.02 8.47
N HIS A 441 4.54 -4.07 8.05
CA HIS A 441 3.43 -3.40 8.73
C HIS A 441 2.95 -4.22 9.94
N PRO A 442 3.03 -3.70 11.18
CA PRO A 442 2.41 -4.37 12.31
C PRO A 442 0.89 -4.41 12.12
N MET A 443 0.27 -5.55 12.37
CA MET A 443 -1.17 -5.63 12.55
C MET A 443 -1.50 -5.33 14.02
N ASN A 444 -2.57 -4.60 14.25
CA ASN A 444 -2.97 -4.21 15.60
C ASN A 444 -3.73 -5.36 16.30
N VAL A 445 -3.12 -6.54 16.29
CA VAL A 445 -3.45 -7.71 17.07
C VAL A 445 -2.22 -8.02 17.90
N PHE A 446 -2.32 -7.86 19.22
CA PHE A 446 -1.14 -7.80 20.09
C PHE A 446 -0.47 -9.16 20.28
N TYR A 447 0.86 -9.14 20.47
CA TYR A 447 1.68 -10.36 20.60
C TYR A 447 1.38 -11.16 21.88
N ASN A 448 0.93 -10.49 22.92
CA ASN A 448 0.72 -11.00 24.26
C ASN A 448 -0.72 -11.42 24.56
N VAL A 449 -1.56 -11.58 23.52
CA VAL A 449 -2.96 -11.99 23.66
C VAL A 449 -3.29 -13.19 22.77
N ALA A 450 -4.17 -14.05 23.26
CA ALA A 450 -4.58 -15.24 22.54
C ALA A 450 -6.11 -15.36 22.34
N ASN A 451 -6.89 -14.47 22.92
CA ASN A 451 -8.35 -14.49 22.77
C ASN A 451 -8.97 -13.08 22.68
N PRO A 452 -10.21 -12.96 22.13
CA PRO A 452 -10.85 -11.67 21.89
C PRO A 452 -10.97 -10.77 23.13
N SER A 453 -11.16 -11.32 24.31
CA SER A 453 -11.34 -10.52 25.52
C SER A 453 -10.02 -9.92 26.02
N GLU A 454 -8.91 -10.63 25.88
CA GLU A 454 -7.57 -10.11 26.15
C GLU A 454 -7.22 -8.99 25.16
N GLU A 455 -7.45 -9.21 23.88
CA GLU A 455 -7.24 -8.21 22.84
C GLU A 455 -8.02 -6.93 23.12
N VAL A 456 -9.33 -7.02 23.41
CA VAL A 456 -10.15 -5.85 23.73
C VAL A 456 -9.69 -5.17 25.02
N SER A 457 -9.23 -5.94 26.03
CA SER A 457 -8.72 -5.38 27.28
C SER A 457 -7.48 -4.52 27.04
N GLU A 458 -6.50 -5.02 26.27
CA GLU A 458 -5.29 -4.26 25.95
C GLU A 458 -5.57 -3.11 25.00
N TYR A 459 -6.44 -3.32 24.01
CA TYR A 459 -6.87 -2.27 23.08
C TYR A 459 -7.52 -1.09 23.82
N ASN A 460 -8.43 -1.37 24.76
CA ASN A 460 -9.02 -0.36 25.60
C ASN A 460 -7.98 0.35 26.48
N TRP A 461 -7.01 -0.38 27.02
CA TRP A 461 -5.93 0.20 27.83
C TRP A 461 -5.12 1.22 27.01
N ILE A 462 -4.81 0.91 25.76
CA ILE A 462 -4.01 1.77 24.88
C ILE A 462 -4.83 2.93 24.34
N TYR A 463 -6.04 2.66 23.83
CA TYR A 463 -6.79 3.60 23.00
C TYR A 463 -7.94 4.32 23.73
N THR A 464 -8.08 4.19 25.03
CA THR A 464 -9.03 5.02 25.77
C THR A 464 -8.33 6.06 26.64
N SER A 465 -9.04 7.16 26.92
CA SER A 465 -8.51 8.22 27.80
C SER A 465 -8.37 7.75 29.24
N ARG A 466 -7.51 8.41 30.00
CA ARG A 466 -7.39 8.17 31.45
C ARG A 466 -8.71 8.35 32.18
N ALA A 467 -9.51 9.31 31.75
CA ALA A 467 -10.86 9.53 32.31
C ALA A 467 -11.81 8.33 32.10
N ASN A 468 -11.57 7.54 31.05
CA ASN A 468 -12.35 6.34 30.73
C ASN A 468 -11.66 5.03 31.14
N GLY A 469 -10.61 5.10 31.96
CA GLY A 469 -9.91 3.94 32.50
C GLY A 469 -8.74 3.43 31.64
N GLY A 470 -8.35 4.13 30.59
CA GLY A 470 -7.18 3.79 29.77
C GLY A 470 -5.87 4.33 30.32
N SER A 471 -4.76 3.97 29.67
CA SER A 471 -3.40 4.41 30.04
C SER A 471 -3.13 5.89 29.77
N GLY A 472 -3.90 6.50 28.86
CA GLY A 472 -3.67 7.84 28.34
C GLY A 472 -2.68 7.92 27.19
N VAL A 473 -2.18 6.82 26.66
CA VAL A 473 -1.28 6.79 25.49
C VAL A 473 -1.91 7.56 24.32
N CYS A 474 -3.22 7.41 24.08
CA CYS A 474 -3.92 8.13 23.02
C CYS A 474 -4.00 9.64 23.29
N GLU A 475 -4.04 10.08 24.56
CA GLU A 475 -4.02 11.50 24.91
C GLU A 475 -2.62 12.10 24.77
N ASP A 476 -1.58 11.32 25.10
CA ASP A 476 -0.18 11.76 25.06
C ASP A 476 0.36 11.83 23.62
N ASN A 477 -0.27 11.13 22.66
CA ASN A 477 0.14 11.06 21.25
C ASN A 477 -0.96 11.52 20.26
N PRO A 478 -1.53 12.72 20.41
CA PRO A 478 -2.68 13.15 19.60
C PRO A 478 -2.38 13.35 18.11
N ALA A 479 -1.10 13.40 17.73
CA ALA A 479 -0.68 13.50 16.33
C ALA A 479 -0.87 12.19 15.56
N THR A 480 -0.79 11.06 16.25
CA THR A 480 -0.79 9.71 15.68
C THR A 480 -1.93 8.84 16.18
N THR A 481 -2.59 9.19 17.29
CA THR A 481 -3.70 8.44 17.88
C THR A 481 -4.92 9.30 18.13
N THR A 482 -6.10 8.66 18.16
CA THR A 482 -7.34 9.24 18.65
C THR A 482 -7.89 8.36 19.75
N CYS A 483 -8.25 8.95 20.91
CA CYS A 483 -8.92 8.19 21.94
C CYS A 483 -10.33 7.79 21.47
N ILE A 484 -10.68 6.53 21.74
CA ILE A 484 -12.00 5.96 21.44
C ILE A 484 -12.83 5.80 22.71
N THR A 485 -14.13 5.59 22.55
CA THR A 485 -14.99 5.07 23.61
C THR A 485 -14.57 3.62 23.91
N PRO A 486 -14.50 3.19 25.20
CA PRO A 486 -14.17 1.83 25.53
C PRO A 486 -15.04 0.80 24.81
N LEU A 487 -14.38 -0.18 24.19
CA LEU A 487 -15.04 -1.28 23.48
C LEU A 487 -15.65 -2.27 24.47
N ASP A 488 -16.76 -2.86 24.08
CA ASP A 488 -17.40 -3.94 24.84
C ASP A 488 -16.49 -5.20 24.83
N PRO A 489 -16.19 -5.81 25.99
CA PRO A 489 -15.26 -6.94 26.09
C PRO A 489 -15.65 -8.17 25.26
N ASN A 490 -16.95 -8.36 24.98
CA ASN A 490 -17.45 -9.54 24.28
C ASN A 490 -17.59 -9.34 22.78
N THR A 491 -17.80 -8.10 22.34
CA THR A 491 -18.15 -7.80 20.94
C THR A 491 -17.17 -6.85 20.28
N GLY A 492 -16.33 -6.14 21.04
CA GLY A 492 -15.41 -5.11 20.55
C GLY A 492 -14.42 -5.64 19.52
N TYR A 493 -13.91 -6.84 19.73
CA TYR A 493 -13.00 -7.48 18.77
C TYR A 493 -13.66 -7.66 17.40
N ALA A 494 -14.78 -8.36 17.34
CA ALA A 494 -15.46 -8.70 16.09
C ALA A 494 -16.11 -7.47 15.41
N ASN A 495 -16.64 -6.52 16.21
CA ASN A 495 -17.43 -5.41 15.68
C ASN A 495 -16.62 -4.13 15.43
N TYR A 496 -15.40 -4.02 15.99
CA TYR A 496 -14.59 -2.82 15.84
C TYR A 496 -13.15 -3.15 15.38
N ILE A 497 -12.40 -3.97 16.14
CA ILE A 497 -10.97 -4.22 15.85
C ILE A 497 -10.83 -4.91 14.49
N VAL A 498 -11.50 -6.03 14.27
CA VAL A 498 -11.41 -6.77 12.99
C VAL A 498 -11.79 -5.90 11.79
N PRO A 499 -12.94 -5.20 11.74
CA PRO A 499 -13.27 -4.33 10.62
C PRO A 499 -12.26 -3.20 10.39
N LEU A 500 -11.68 -2.65 11.44
CA LEU A 500 -10.67 -1.59 11.33
C LEU A 500 -9.36 -2.13 10.75
N GLU A 501 -8.87 -3.25 11.26
CA GLU A 501 -7.64 -3.90 10.76
C GLU A 501 -7.79 -4.35 9.30
N VAL A 502 -8.95 -4.88 8.91
CA VAL A 502 -9.27 -5.17 7.51
C VAL A 502 -9.16 -3.91 6.65
N LYS A 503 -9.69 -2.79 7.12
CA LYS A 503 -9.64 -1.51 6.40
C LYS A 503 -8.21 -0.99 6.25
N ILE A 504 -7.40 -1.07 7.31
CA ILE A 504 -5.99 -0.66 7.31
C ILE A 504 -5.20 -1.55 6.32
N ALA A 505 -5.31 -2.86 6.45
CA ALA A 505 -4.62 -3.81 5.57
C ALA A 505 -5.02 -3.62 4.10
N MET A 506 -6.32 -3.42 3.81
CA MET A 506 -6.78 -3.16 2.43
C MET A 506 -6.17 -1.90 1.80
N ARG A 507 -5.82 -0.88 2.60
CA ARG A 507 -5.10 0.30 2.10
C ARG A 507 -3.69 -0.04 1.66
N HIS A 508 -2.99 -0.87 2.43
CA HIS A 508 -1.66 -1.36 2.05
C HIS A 508 -1.77 -2.22 0.79
N VAL A 509 -2.67 -3.19 0.77
CA VAL A 509 -2.91 -4.09 -0.38
C VAL A 509 -3.15 -3.32 -1.68
N THR A 510 -3.92 -2.23 -1.63
CA THR A 510 -4.30 -1.45 -2.82
C THR A 510 -3.32 -0.32 -3.16
N SER A 511 -2.12 -0.27 -2.56
CA SER A 511 -1.15 0.80 -2.78
C SER A 511 0.07 0.42 -3.61
N ASN A 512 0.07 -0.76 -4.25
CA ASN A 512 1.23 -1.31 -4.98
C ASN A 512 2.47 -1.49 -4.05
N ASP A 513 2.21 -1.75 -2.77
CA ASP A 513 3.20 -1.88 -1.72
C ASP A 513 3.44 -3.37 -1.37
N PRO A 514 4.66 -3.91 -1.63
CA PRO A 514 4.96 -5.30 -1.32
C PRO A 514 5.36 -5.56 0.14
N GLN A 515 5.34 -4.54 1.02
CA GLN A 515 5.72 -4.69 2.43
C GLN A 515 4.81 -5.70 3.14
N PRO A 516 5.37 -6.75 3.79
CA PRO A 516 4.56 -7.73 4.51
C PRO A 516 3.87 -7.12 5.74
N HIS A 517 2.76 -7.71 6.15
CA HIS A 517 2.20 -7.51 7.49
C HIS A 517 2.80 -8.53 8.46
N TYR A 518 2.79 -8.24 9.76
CA TYR A 518 3.25 -9.20 10.75
C TYR A 518 2.36 -9.25 12.00
N VAL A 519 2.34 -10.42 12.60
CA VAL A 519 1.67 -10.81 13.84
C VAL A 519 2.57 -11.81 14.55
N HIS A 520 2.11 -12.37 15.69
CA HIS A 520 2.87 -13.33 16.48
C HIS A 520 2.14 -14.68 16.57
N GLN A 521 2.85 -15.72 16.99
CA GLN A 521 2.30 -17.08 17.10
C GLN A 521 1.09 -17.15 18.05
N SER A 522 1.06 -16.33 19.11
CA SER A 522 -0.06 -16.20 20.03
C SER A 522 -1.40 -15.94 19.33
N ASN A 523 -1.37 -15.19 18.21
CA ASN A 523 -2.57 -14.85 17.45
C ASN A 523 -3.10 -16.01 16.59
N LEU A 524 -2.33 -17.10 16.45
CA LEU A 524 -2.77 -18.37 15.86
C LEU A 524 -3.34 -19.33 16.90
N ALA A 525 -3.00 -19.15 18.19
CA ALA A 525 -3.38 -20.01 19.31
C ALA A 525 -4.83 -19.74 19.77
N GLU A 526 -5.34 -20.61 20.61
CA GLU A 526 -6.59 -20.50 21.40
C GLU A 526 -7.78 -19.87 20.60
N GLY A 527 -7.99 -18.56 20.74
CA GLY A 527 -9.07 -17.80 20.06
C GLY A 527 -8.80 -17.50 18.59
N ARG A 528 -7.58 -17.78 18.09
CA ARG A 528 -7.22 -17.66 16.65
C ARG A 528 -7.51 -16.29 16.06
N LEU A 529 -7.03 -15.26 16.72
CA LEU A 529 -7.34 -13.84 16.43
C LEU A 529 -6.96 -13.39 15.00
N LEU A 530 -5.90 -13.97 14.42
CA LEU A 530 -5.46 -13.56 13.09
C LEU A 530 -6.49 -13.85 11.99
N TYR A 531 -7.14 -15.04 12.05
CA TYR A 531 -7.92 -15.52 10.92
C TYR A 531 -9.11 -14.64 10.55
N PRO A 532 -9.93 -14.12 11.48
CA PRO A 532 -11.01 -13.19 11.13
C PRO A 532 -10.54 -11.95 10.37
N VAL A 533 -9.35 -11.43 10.70
CA VAL A 533 -8.78 -10.27 10.02
C VAL A 533 -8.35 -10.62 8.60
N VAL A 534 -7.56 -11.69 8.43
CA VAL A 534 -7.08 -12.11 7.10
C VAL A 534 -8.25 -12.55 6.20
N GLU A 535 -9.23 -13.26 6.75
CA GLU A 535 -10.47 -13.62 6.03
C GLU A 535 -11.25 -12.39 5.59
N GLY A 536 -11.34 -11.38 6.45
CA GLY A 536 -11.96 -10.11 6.14
C GLY A 536 -11.26 -9.39 4.99
N VAL A 537 -9.92 -9.35 4.98
CA VAL A 537 -9.12 -8.78 3.88
C VAL A 537 -9.38 -9.54 2.58
N LEU A 538 -9.26 -10.88 2.60
CA LEU A 538 -9.45 -11.71 1.42
C LEU A 538 -10.89 -11.63 0.88
N ALA A 539 -11.89 -11.59 1.75
CA ALA A 539 -13.29 -11.46 1.37
C ALA A 539 -13.59 -10.08 0.75
N THR A 540 -13.10 -9.01 1.37
CA THR A 540 -13.23 -7.64 0.86
C THR A 540 -12.56 -7.49 -0.50
N TYR A 541 -11.35 -8.04 -0.63
CA TYR A 541 -10.62 -8.04 -1.89
C TYR A 541 -11.39 -8.75 -3.01
N ARG A 542 -11.86 -9.97 -2.76
CA ARG A 542 -12.65 -10.77 -3.73
C ARG A 542 -13.97 -10.12 -4.13
N ALA A 543 -14.56 -9.32 -3.25
CA ALA A 543 -15.77 -8.56 -3.56
C ALA A 543 -15.52 -7.35 -4.47
N GLN A 544 -14.30 -6.81 -4.45
CA GLN A 544 -13.93 -5.57 -5.14
C GLN A 544 -13.14 -5.83 -6.43
N PHE A 545 -12.31 -6.86 -6.48
CA PHE A 545 -11.42 -7.15 -7.61
C PHE A 545 -11.88 -8.35 -8.43
N ALA A 546 -11.66 -8.26 -9.74
CA ALA A 546 -11.93 -9.35 -10.67
C ALA A 546 -10.89 -10.47 -10.55
N ALA A 547 -11.23 -11.66 -11.03
CA ALA A 547 -10.35 -12.83 -10.95
C ALA A 547 -9.02 -12.68 -11.72
N ASN A 548 -8.93 -11.74 -12.68
CA ASN A 548 -7.70 -11.42 -13.40
C ASN A 548 -6.70 -10.57 -12.60
N THR A 549 -7.04 -10.24 -11.35
CA THR A 549 -6.24 -9.40 -10.45
C THR A 549 -6.09 -10.13 -9.11
N PRO A 550 -5.40 -11.28 -9.07
CA PRO A 550 -5.21 -11.99 -7.82
C PRO A 550 -4.28 -11.23 -6.87
N ILE A 551 -4.48 -11.44 -5.55
CA ILE A 551 -3.49 -11.00 -4.56
C ILE A 551 -2.15 -11.72 -4.84
N VAL A 552 -1.07 -10.94 -4.85
CA VAL A 552 0.30 -11.47 -4.88
C VAL A 552 0.77 -11.63 -3.43
N ASN A 553 1.18 -12.85 -3.07
CA ASN A 553 1.61 -13.21 -1.72
C ASN A 553 3.12 -13.59 -1.76
N PRO A 554 4.05 -12.60 -1.80
CA PRO A 554 5.49 -12.86 -1.89
C PRO A 554 6.05 -13.27 -0.53
N ARG A 555 7.16 -14.04 -0.53
CA ARG A 555 7.98 -14.21 0.67
C ARG A 555 8.79 -12.93 0.98
N LEU A 556 9.41 -12.85 2.17
CA LEU A 556 10.15 -11.68 2.63
C LEU A 556 11.19 -11.17 1.61
N SER A 557 12.06 -12.05 1.10
CA SER A 557 13.09 -11.67 0.11
C SER A 557 12.50 -11.18 -1.21
N ALA A 558 11.42 -11.79 -1.69
CA ALA A 558 10.75 -11.37 -2.93
C ALA A 558 10.07 -10.00 -2.77
N ALA A 559 9.50 -9.72 -1.60
CA ALA A 559 9.01 -8.40 -1.24
C ALA A 559 10.16 -7.37 -1.25
N GLY A 560 11.29 -7.70 -0.60
CA GLY A 560 12.49 -6.88 -0.60
C GLY A 560 13.05 -6.60 -1.99
N GLN A 561 13.10 -7.60 -2.87
CA GLN A 561 13.52 -7.44 -4.28
C GLN A 561 12.57 -6.52 -5.05
N THR A 562 11.26 -6.60 -4.80
CA THR A 562 10.28 -5.73 -5.43
C THR A 562 10.47 -4.28 -5.00
N LEU A 563 10.66 -4.02 -3.70
CA LEU A 563 11.00 -2.69 -3.18
C LEU A 563 12.29 -2.15 -3.80
N GLN A 564 13.32 -2.99 -3.92
CA GLN A 564 14.59 -2.61 -4.55
C GLN A 564 14.40 -2.20 -6.01
N ARG A 565 13.60 -2.96 -6.78
CA ARG A 565 13.28 -2.63 -8.18
C ARG A 565 12.50 -1.33 -8.29
N GLN A 566 11.51 -1.11 -7.44
CA GLN A 566 10.73 0.13 -7.40
C GLN A 566 11.63 1.34 -7.08
N ALA A 567 12.52 1.22 -6.11
CA ALA A 567 13.46 2.28 -5.74
C ALA A 567 14.49 2.58 -6.85
N ALA A 568 15.06 1.53 -7.46
CA ALA A 568 15.99 1.66 -8.58
C ALA A 568 15.32 2.33 -9.80
N TRP A 569 14.08 1.95 -10.09
CA TRP A 569 13.28 2.54 -11.15
C TRP A 569 12.97 4.02 -10.88
N THR A 570 12.51 4.37 -9.70
CA THR A 570 12.26 5.77 -9.30
C THR A 570 13.51 6.64 -9.47
N LYS A 571 14.67 6.11 -9.07
CA LYS A 571 15.96 6.79 -9.25
C LYS A 571 16.32 6.97 -10.73
N ALA A 572 16.09 5.95 -11.57
CA ALA A 572 16.37 6.01 -13.01
C ALA A 572 15.48 7.03 -13.73
N LEU A 573 14.19 7.10 -13.37
CA LEU A 573 13.27 8.13 -13.88
C LEU A 573 13.75 9.54 -13.51
N ALA A 574 14.08 9.75 -12.25
CA ALA A 574 14.55 11.06 -11.75
C ALA A 574 15.86 11.51 -12.45
N ALA A 575 16.72 10.56 -12.81
CA ALA A 575 17.95 10.83 -13.56
C ALA A 575 17.73 11.16 -15.04
N GLY A 576 16.53 10.97 -15.59
CA GLY A 576 16.21 11.18 -17.00
C GLY A 576 16.90 10.18 -17.95
N GLY A 577 17.39 9.05 -17.43
CA GLY A 577 18.15 8.04 -18.19
C GLY A 577 17.29 7.11 -19.03
N VAL A 578 15.95 7.28 -19.03
CA VAL A 578 15.03 6.40 -19.74
C VAL A 578 14.14 7.24 -20.67
N THR A 579 13.99 6.77 -21.90
CA THR A 579 13.03 7.32 -22.87
C THR A 579 12.12 6.22 -23.37
N ALA A 580 10.84 6.51 -23.50
CA ALA A 580 9.88 5.60 -24.08
C ALA A 580 8.84 6.38 -24.90
N TYR A 581 8.49 5.84 -26.06
CA TYR A 581 7.51 6.45 -26.94
C TYR A 581 6.74 5.41 -27.75
N SER A 582 5.55 5.78 -28.14
CA SER A 582 4.72 5.01 -29.06
C SER A 582 4.71 5.63 -30.46
N GLN A 583 4.78 4.78 -31.50
CA GLN A 583 4.72 5.19 -32.90
C GLN A 583 4.21 4.04 -33.77
N GLY A 584 3.20 4.29 -34.59
CA GLY A 584 2.75 3.33 -35.59
C GLY A 584 2.34 1.96 -35.08
N GLY A 585 1.75 1.87 -33.90
CA GLY A 585 1.34 0.60 -33.26
C GLY A 585 2.48 -0.13 -32.54
N THR A 586 3.62 0.52 -32.34
CA THR A 586 4.74 -0.01 -31.55
C THR A 586 5.06 0.89 -30.38
N VAL A 587 5.66 0.31 -29.34
CA VAL A 587 6.28 1.02 -28.22
C VAL A 587 7.78 0.75 -28.25
N THR A 588 8.56 1.80 -28.30
CA THR A 588 10.02 1.70 -28.13
C THR A 588 10.39 2.20 -26.75
N VAL A 589 11.13 1.38 -26.03
CA VAL A 589 11.68 1.71 -24.71
C VAL A 589 13.20 1.68 -24.81
N GLN A 590 13.85 2.69 -24.25
CA GLN A 590 15.30 2.82 -24.27
C GLN A 590 15.79 3.35 -22.92
N GLY A 591 16.76 2.67 -22.32
CA GLY A 591 17.34 3.03 -21.02
C GLY A 591 18.84 2.83 -21.00
N SER A 592 19.48 3.25 -19.91
CA SER A 592 20.88 2.99 -19.63
C SER A 592 21.11 1.51 -19.30
N ASP A 593 22.32 1.01 -19.55
CA ASP A 593 22.67 -0.36 -19.19
C ASP A 593 22.50 -0.61 -17.69
N GLY A 594 21.91 -1.77 -17.36
CA GLY A 594 21.66 -2.21 -15.97
C GLY A 594 20.40 -1.67 -15.32
N VAL A 595 19.59 -0.84 -16.02
CA VAL A 595 18.28 -0.39 -15.53
C VAL A 595 17.21 -1.40 -15.94
N GLU A 596 16.47 -1.94 -14.97
CA GLU A 596 15.25 -2.70 -15.22
C GLU A 596 14.07 -1.73 -15.40
N ILE A 597 13.45 -1.74 -16.59
CA ILE A 597 12.40 -0.80 -16.96
C ILE A 597 11.05 -1.49 -16.86
N PRO A 598 10.17 -1.10 -15.92
CA PRO A 598 8.81 -1.63 -15.88
C PRO A 598 7.96 -1.08 -17.02
N VAL A 599 7.27 -1.95 -17.71
CA VAL A 599 6.37 -1.61 -18.81
C VAL A 599 5.06 -2.34 -18.65
N THR A 600 3.96 -1.60 -18.80
CA THR A 600 2.60 -2.13 -18.84
C THR A 600 1.98 -1.81 -20.20
N VAL A 601 1.34 -2.82 -20.81
CA VAL A 601 0.75 -2.76 -22.14
C VAL A 601 -0.54 -3.60 -22.21
N PRO A 602 -1.43 -3.38 -23.19
CA PRO A 602 -2.62 -4.20 -23.37
C PRO A 602 -2.32 -5.68 -23.62
N GLU A 603 -3.27 -6.55 -23.28
CA GLU A 603 -3.24 -7.96 -23.67
C GLU A 603 -3.07 -8.09 -25.20
N GLY A 604 -2.37 -9.11 -25.64
CA GLY A 604 -2.05 -9.34 -27.04
C GLY A 604 -0.79 -8.62 -27.53
N THR A 605 -0.14 -7.80 -26.69
CA THR A 605 1.17 -7.19 -27.03
C THR A 605 2.27 -8.23 -27.13
N THR A 606 3.14 -8.09 -28.10
CA THR A 606 4.26 -9.01 -28.34
C THR A 606 5.61 -8.29 -28.37
N VAL A 607 6.66 -9.03 -28.02
CA VAL A 607 8.06 -8.65 -28.24
C VAL A 607 8.74 -9.78 -29.03
N ASN A 608 9.35 -9.46 -30.17
CA ASN A 608 9.94 -10.46 -31.06
C ASN A 608 8.98 -11.61 -31.42
N GLY A 609 7.69 -11.33 -31.55
CA GLY A 609 6.65 -12.30 -31.89
C GLY A 609 6.15 -13.18 -30.72
N ALA A 610 6.77 -13.11 -29.54
CA ALA A 610 6.30 -13.79 -28.32
C ALA A 610 5.43 -12.86 -27.46
N ALA A 611 4.53 -13.43 -26.68
CA ALA A 611 3.71 -12.65 -25.74
C ALA A 611 4.62 -11.91 -24.74
N PHE A 612 4.33 -10.63 -24.51
CA PHE A 612 5.07 -9.81 -23.56
C PHE A 612 4.63 -10.09 -22.12
N GLY A 613 5.58 -10.24 -21.22
CA GLY A 613 5.36 -10.21 -19.76
C GLY A 613 4.30 -11.17 -19.21
N GLU A 614 3.80 -10.85 -18.04
CA GLU A 614 2.74 -11.58 -17.32
C GLU A 614 1.40 -10.87 -17.46
N SER A 615 0.30 -11.64 -17.45
CA SER A 615 -1.06 -11.08 -17.40
C SER A 615 -1.44 -10.73 -15.97
N TYR A 616 -1.89 -9.50 -15.75
CA TYR A 616 -2.42 -9.02 -14.48
C TYR A 616 -3.33 -7.81 -14.72
N ALA A 617 -4.44 -7.71 -13.99
CA ALA A 617 -5.41 -6.62 -14.10
C ALA A 617 -5.98 -6.44 -15.55
N GLY A 618 -5.95 -7.49 -16.37
CA GLY A 618 -6.33 -7.46 -17.77
C GLY A 618 -5.34 -6.75 -18.69
N GLN A 619 -4.08 -6.64 -18.26
CA GLN A 619 -2.95 -6.08 -19.00
C GLN A 619 -1.78 -7.05 -18.95
N ARG A 620 -0.73 -6.74 -19.71
CA ARG A 620 0.55 -7.44 -19.62
C ARG A 620 1.63 -6.51 -19.10
N SER A 621 2.45 -7.00 -18.19
CA SER A 621 3.50 -6.19 -17.60
C SER A 621 4.77 -7.01 -17.31
N ALA A 622 5.92 -6.37 -17.43
CA ALA A 622 7.22 -6.94 -17.08
C ALA A 622 8.26 -5.85 -16.84
N TYR A 623 9.34 -6.24 -16.17
CA TYR A 623 10.57 -5.46 -16.12
C TYR A 623 11.48 -5.87 -17.29
N LEU A 624 11.84 -4.92 -18.13
CA LEU A 624 12.77 -5.11 -19.25
C LEU A 624 14.19 -4.85 -18.78
N SER A 625 15.06 -5.82 -18.96
CA SER A 625 16.50 -5.72 -18.63
C SER A 625 17.38 -5.29 -19.82
N SER A 626 16.81 -5.15 -21.01
CA SER A 626 17.57 -4.73 -22.22
C SER A 626 17.60 -3.21 -22.33
N ALA A 627 18.75 -2.66 -22.73
CA ALA A 627 18.93 -1.22 -22.96
C ALA A 627 17.99 -0.65 -24.02
N ARG A 628 17.45 -1.49 -24.90
CA ARG A 628 16.44 -1.12 -25.90
C ARG A 628 15.51 -2.28 -26.21
N ALA A 629 14.20 -2.00 -26.20
CA ALA A 629 13.18 -2.95 -26.62
C ALA A 629 12.13 -2.26 -27.50
N THR A 630 11.54 -3.03 -28.42
CA THR A 630 10.37 -2.60 -29.23
C THR A 630 9.28 -3.63 -29.05
N LEU A 631 8.11 -3.16 -28.58
CA LEU A 631 6.91 -3.96 -28.39
C LEU A 631 5.92 -3.65 -29.50
N THR A 632 5.24 -4.68 -30.00
CA THR A 632 4.16 -4.53 -30.99
C THR A 632 2.81 -4.61 -30.28
N LEU A 633 2.03 -3.56 -30.37
CA LEU A 633 0.71 -3.44 -29.77
C LEU A 633 -0.37 -4.09 -30.64
N PRO A 634 -1.49 -4.54 -30.05
CA PRO A 634 -2.69 -4.91 -30.82
C PRO A 634 -3.17 -3.76 -31.71
N ALA A 635 -3.76 -4.11 -32.86
CA ALA A 635 -4.29 -3.11 -33.79
C ALA A 635 -5.39 -2.26 -33.12
N GLY A 636 -5.34 -0.95 -33.35
CA GLY A 636 -6.34 -0.01 -32.82
C GLY A 636 -6.11 0.47 -31.37
N THR A 637 -5.05 0.02 -30.71
CA THR A 637 -4.72 0.47 -29.33
C THR A 637 -4.48 1.98 -29.25
N LEU A 638 -3.72 2.53 -30.19
CA LEU A 638 -3.32 3.93 -30.22
C LEU A 638 -3.75 4.61 -31.51
N PRO A 639 -3.95 5.94 -31.50
CA PRO A 639 -4.10 6.71 -32.72
C PRO A 639 -2.89 6.54 -33.66
N LEU A 640 -3.10 6.22 -34.92
CA LEU A 640 -2.02 5.89 -35.85
C LEU A 640 -1.32 7.14 -36.43
N ALA A 641 -1.99 8.29 -36.42
CA ALA A 641 -1.46 9.54 -37.00
C ALA A 641 -2.10 10.76 -36.34
N PRO A 642 -1.43 11.92 -36.36
CA PRO A 642 -2.06 13.19 -36.00
C PRO A 642 -3.32 13.48 -36.82
N ARG A 643 -4.35 14.00 -36.17
CA ARG A 643 -5.62 14.36 -36.78
C ARG A 643 -5.59 15.82 -37.27
N ALA A 644 -6.45 16.16 -38.21
CA ALA A 644 -6.67 17.57 -38.58
C ALA A 644 -7.26 18.35 -37.39
N LEU A 645 -6.75 19.55 -37.14
CA LEU A 645 -7.27 20.43 -36.10
C LEU A 645 -8.71 20.87 -36.45
N LEU A 646 -9.59 20.78 -35.47
CA LEU A 646 -10.91 21.38 -35.48
C LEU A 646 -10.85 22.77 -34.81
N PRO A 647 -11.78 23.70 -35.15
CA PRO A 647 -11.84 24.97 -34.42
C PRO A 647 -11.99 24.74 -32.89
N VAL A 648 -11.10 25.34 -32.13
CA VAL A 648 -11.15 25.26 -30.67
C VAL A 648 -12.15 26.28 -30.14
N VAL A 649 -13.17 25.81 -29.43
CA VAL A 649 -14.12 26.64 -28.70
C VAL A 649 -13.98 26.34 -27.23
N LEU A 650 -13.54 27.32 -26.42
CA LEU A 650 -13.47 27.20 -24.98
C LEU A 650 -14.87 27.50 -24.39
N ASP A 651 -15.35 26.56 -23.60
CA ASP A 651 -16.58 26.73 -22.84
C ASP A 651 -16.32 27.67 -21.64
N GLN A 652 -17.31 28.50 -21.27
CA GLN A 652 -17.19 29.37 -20.10
C GLN A 652 -17.22 28.53 -18.80
N PRO A 653 -16.36 28.83 -17.82
CA PRO A 653 -16.30 28.03 -16.59
C PRO A 653 -17.60 28.18 -15.79
N VAL A 654 -18.16 27.04 -15.36
CA VAL A 654 -19.23 26.99 -14.37
C VAL A 654 -18.63 26.59 -13.03
N ARG A 655 -18.54 27.53 -12.09
CA ARG A 655 -17.91 27.30 -10.77
C ARG A 655 -18.88 27.67 -9.64
N PRO A 656 -19.61 26.75 -9.07
CA PRO A 656 -20.10 26.94 -7.73
C PRO A 656 -18.94 26.79 -6.74
N ALA A 657 -18.97 27.55 -5.65
CA ALA A 657 -18.05 27.30 -4.53
C ALA A 657 -18.22 25.88 -4.04
N ILE A 658 -17.13 25.13 -3.88
CA ILE A 658 -17.13 23.83 -3.20
C ILE A 658 -17.37 24.11 -1.72
N PRO A 659 -18.53 23.71 -1.13
CA PRO A 659 -18.90 24.15 0.21
C PRO A 659 -18.17 23.40 1.33
N VAL A 660 -17.26 22.47 1.02
CA VAL A 660 -16.66 21.56 1.99
C VAL A 660 -15.17 21.45 1.81
N THR A 661 -14.40 21.68 2.88
CA THR A 661 -13.06 21.18 3.02
C THR A 661 -13.17 19.71 3.38
N LEU A 662 -12.80 18.80 2.47
CA LEU A 662 -12.71 17.38 2.80
C LEU A 662 -11.70 17.24 3.92
N SER A 663 -12.16 16.82 5.11
CA SER A 663 -11.24 16.37 6.13
C SER A 663 -10.57 15.09 5.61
N THR A 664 -9.25 15.02 5.68
CA THR A 664 -8.55 13.74 5.64
C THR A 664 -9.08 12.95 6.84
N PRO A 665 -9.71 11.78 6.63
CA PRO A 665 -10.09 10.97 7.77
C PRO A 665 -8.80 10.68 8.53
N LYS A 666 -8.74 11.09 9.79
CA LYS A 666 -7.77 10.56 10.73
C LYS A 666 -8.23 9.13 11.02
N LEU A 667 -7.98 8.22 10.11
CA LEU A 667 -7.92 6.85 10.53
C LEU A 667 -6.83 6.78 11.58
N ASN A 668 -7.08 6.02 12.62
CA ASN A 668 -6.05 5.61 13.55
C ASN A 668 -4.98 4.80 12.79
N THR A 669 -4.26 5.48 11.90
CA THR A 669 -2.99 5.00 11.33
C THR A 669 -1.91 4.95 12.40
N ALA A 670 -2.28 5.34 13.58
CA ALA A 670 -1.51 5.30 14.81
C ALA A 670 -1.20 3.88 15.30
N SER A 671 -1.81 2.86 14.73
CA SER A 671 -1.43 1.49 15.03
C SER A 671 0.10 1.33 14.98
N ASP A 672 0.72 1.83 13.92
CA ASP A 672 2.15 1.61 13.69
C ASP A 672 3.07 2.42 14.62
N ALA A 673 2.76 3.69 14.88
CA ALA A 673 3.61 4.53 15.73
C ALA A 673 3.36 4.35 17.23
N VAL A 674 2.13 3.98 17.64
CA VAL A 674 1.76 3.83 19.05
C VAL A 674 2.10 2.46 19.59
N LEU A 675 1.96 1.40 18.81
CA LEU A 675 2.42 0.07 19.18
C LEU A 675 3.92 0.08 19.48
N THR A 676 4.72 0.79 18.68
CA THR A 676 6.15 0.94 18.94
C THR A 676 6.45 1.83 20.13
N SER A 677 5.68 2.87 20.41
CA SER A 677 5.88 3.67 21.63
C SER A 677 5.35 2.95 22.86
N ALA A 678 4.25 2.22 22.77
CA ALA A 678 3.70 1.44 23.85
C ALA A 678 4.47 0.12 24.09
N ALA A 679 4.89 -0.59 23.04
CA ALA A 679 5.78 -1.73 23.14
C ALA A 679 7.21 -1.32 23.51
N ALA A 680 7.71 -0.20 22.98
CA ALA A 680 9.00 0.37 23.38
C ALA A 680 8.98 1.01 24.79
N GLN A 681 7.81 1.40 25.28
CA GLN A 681 7.61 1.80 26.67
C GLN A 681 7.45 0.59 27.61
N ARG A 682 6.99 -0.54 27.08
CA ARG A 682 6.74 -1.78 27.84
C ARG A 682 7.86 -2.77 27.63
N GLY A 683 9.07 -2.32 27.71
CA GLY A 683 10.33 -3.09 27.81
C GLY A 683 10.16 -4.56 27.45
N GLN A 684 10.67 -4.83 26.67
CA GLN A 684 11.43 -5.91 26.14
C GLN A 684 12.44 -6.36 27.21
N GLY A 685 12.13 -7.35 27.91
CA GLY A 685 12.99 -7.90 28.91
C GLY A 685 12.98 -9.41 28.84
N ARG A 686 13.87 -9.96 28.08
CA ARG A 686 14.62 -11.18 28.41
C ARG A 686 15.98 -11.13 27.74
#